data_c2749e5fa80a937e6572d8ec2d992e28
#
_entry.id   c2749e5fa80a937e6572d8ec2d992e28
#
_cell.length_a   1.000
_cell.length_b   1.000
_cell.length_c   1.000
_cell.angle_alpha   90.00
_cell.angle_beta   90.00
_cell.angle_gamma   90.00
#
_symmetry.space_group_name_H-M   'P 1'
#
loop_
_entity.id
_entity.type
_entity.pdbx_description
1 polymer ?
#
loop_
_entity_poly.entity_id
_entity_poly.type
_entity_poly.pdbx_seq_one_letter_code
_entity_poly.pdbx_strand_id
1 'polypeptide(L)'
;MRRDLDRLLRPRSIAVIGGGAWCANVIEQCRKMGFDGAIWPVHPTRAAVAGVPACARIEDVPGVPDAAFIGVNRHATVEIVRHLAGMGAGGAVCFASGFREAQAETGDGAGLQEALLQAAGAMPILGPNCYGMINYLDGALLWPDQHGGQRCDRGVAIVTQSSNIAINLTMQARGLPIAYVVTAGNQAQTGLADLGRALLADERVSALGLHVEGIGDLRAFEALAAEARARAKPIVALKAGRSDHARAAAVSHTASMAGSDAGARALLQRLGIARVASLPALLETLKLVHFAGPLRSNRIASMSCSGGEASLVADSAEGRAIVLPPLSAAQREALRAALGPKVALANPLDYHTYIWDDAPAMARAFKAMLSGDLGLGCLIVDFPRTDRCSMAAWDCAIEASRLAAEGAATPLALVATLPEGLSEPVAQRCIEAGLIPLLGLDDALSAIEAAAFLGQARRDPAPLLLPGTPGTPRTLTEAEAKAALAGHGLEVPRHARAAQAGALAEAAHRIGAPLVIKAEGLAHKSDLGGVVLAPEDPQVALAQARKMPCDSWLVEEMITGAVAELLIGVVRDPAHGFVLTLGAGGTLTEIMADTTRLLLPVTADAFDAALDGLRIAPLLRGYRGAKPADREAIVGAVLAVQDYVIANAHRLEEVEINPLICTPDRAVAVDALVTIGEPT
;
A
#
# COMPACT_ATOMS: atom_id res chain seq x y z
N MET A 1 18.76 -10.07 14.30
CA MET A 1 18.19 -10.73 15.50
C MET A 1 16.89 -10.00 15.84
N ARG A 2 15.76 -10.69 15.99
CA ARG A 2 14.47 -10.06 16.37
C ARG A 2 14.57 -9.56 17.81
N ARG A 3 14.26 -8.27 18.04
CA ARG A 3 14.15 -7.70 19.38
C ARG A 3 12.81 -8.07 20.00
N ASP A 4 12.80 -8.33 21.31
CA ASP A 4 11.58 -8.53 22.06
C ASP A 4 11.00 -7.16 22.46
N LEU A 5 9.80 -6.85 21.95
CA LEU A 5 9.08 -5.59 22.21
C LEU A 5 8.00 -5.76 23.30
N ASP A 6 7.85 -6.95 23.87
CA ASP A 6 6.71 -7.25 24.74
C ASP A 6 6.65 -6.33 25.95
N ARG A 7 7.77 -6.20 26.67
CA ARG A 7 7.86 -5.34 27.86
C ARG A 7 7.66 -3.86 27.51
N LEU A 8 8.13 -3.40 26.35
CA LEU A 8 7.94 -2.03 25.90
C LEU A 8 6.46 -1.73 25.58
N LEU A 9 5.79 -2.63 24.86
CA LEU A 9 4.41 -2.42 24.40
C LEU A 9 3.35 -2.76 25.44
N ARG A 10 3.68 -3.63 26.41
CA ARG A 10 2.79 -4.08 27.51
C ARG A 10 3.50 -3.95 28.87
N PRO A 11 3.93 -2.73 29.24
CA PRO A 11 4.70 -2.55 30.46
C PRO A 11 3.84 -2.74 31.71
N ARG A 12 4.46 -3.25 32.76
CA ARG A 12 3.94 -3.26 34.13
C ARG A 12 4.59 -2.15 34.98
N SER A 13 5.68 -1.57 34.47
CA SER A 13 6.37 -0.46 35.10
C SER A 13 6.88 0.52 34.04
N ILE A 14 6.69 1.80 34.29
CA ILE A 14 7.08 2.89 33.38
C ILE A 14 7.99 3.86 34.10
N ALA A 15 9.21 4.07 33.60
CA ALA A 15 10.06 5.20 34.02
C ALA A 15 9.78 6.43 33.14
N VAL A 16 9.59 7.60 33.75
CA VAL A 16 9.37 8.86 33.03
C VAL A 16 10.51 9.82 33.36
N ILE A 17 11.43 10.03 32.39
CA ILE A 17 12.70 10.72 32.62
C ILE A 17 12.62 12.14 32.07
N GLY A 18 12.69 13.12 32.99
CA GLY A 18 12.58 14.55 32.73
C GLY A 18 11.46 15.19 33.54
N GLY A 19 11.38 16.52 33.54
CA GLY A 19 10.46 17.28 34.37
C GLY A 19 9.63 18.32 33.62
N GLY A 20 9.66 18.36 32.30
CA GLY A 20 8.88 19.26 31.46
C GLY A 20 7.41 18.86 31.40
N ALA A 21 6.61 19.67 30.72
CA ALA A 21 5.17 19.44 30.53
C ALA A 21 4.90 18.06 29.85
N TRP A 22 5.72 17.67 28.91
CA TRP A 22 5.60 16.39 28.19
C TRP A 22 5.68 15.18 29.14
N CYS A 23 6.60 15.22 30.11
CA CYS A 23 6.74 14.14 31.10
C CYS A 23 5.56 14.10 32.08
N ALA A 24 5.07 15.25 32.52
CA ALA A 24 3.87 15.35 33.35
C ALA A 24 2.65 14.77 32.64
N ASN A 25 2.48 15.10 31.35
CA ASN A 25 1.39 14.60 30.53
C ASN A 25 1.42 13.06 30.42
N VAL A 26 2.57 12.43 30.21
CA VAL A 26 2.67 10.95 30.16
C VAL A 26 2.08 10.31 31.43
N ILE A 27 2.43 10.87 32.61
CA ILE A 27 1.89 10.38 33.90
C ILE A 27 0.39 10.58 33.99
N GLU A 28 -0.10 11.75 33.58
CA GLU A 28 -1.52 12.11 33.64
C GLU A 28 -2.35 11.25 32.68
N GLN A 29 -1.85 10.99 31.45
CA GLN A 29 -2.54 10.13 30.47
C GLN A 29 -2.62 8.67 30.97
N CYS A 30 -1.56 8.12 31.55
CA CYS A 30 -1.60 6.79 32.19
C CYS A 30 -2.67 6.72 33.28
N ARG A 31 -2.72 7.73 34.14
CA ARG A 31 -3.72 7.80 35.22
C ARG A 31 -5.16 7.91 34.69
N LYS A 32 -5.36 8.78 33.68
CA LYS A 32 -6.65 8.96 33.02
C LYS A 32 -7.16 7.67 32.42
N MET A 33 -6.26 6.85 31.86
CA MET A 33 -6.60 5.56 31.25
C MET A 33 -6.63 4.39 32.24
N GLY A 34 -6.42 4.65 33.55
CA GLY A 34 -6.48 3.60 34.56
C GLY A 34 -5.36 2.59 34.47
N PHE A 35 -4.13 3.04 34.14
CA PHE A 35 -2.96 2.18 34.21
C PHE A 35 -2.70 1.76 35.66
N ASP A 36 -2.66 0.46 35.90
CA ASP A 36 -2.49 -0.15 37.24
C ASP A 36 -1.03 -0.47 37.60
N GLY A 37 -0.11 -0.31 36.61
CA GLY A 37 1.31 -0.54 36.81
C GLY A 37 2.03 0.60 37.55
N ALA A 38 3.28 0.36 37.91
CA ALA A 38 4.12 1.34 38.59
C ALA A 38 4.60 2.45 37.64
N ILE A 39 4.53 3.71 38.09
CA ILE A 39 5.09 4.87 37.36
C ILE A 39 6.19 5.49 38.22
N TRP A 40 7.39 5.58 37.67
CA TRP A 40 8.59 6.10 38.33
C TRP A 40 9.13 7.34 37.61
N PRO A 41 8.75 8.55 38.03
CA PRO A 41 9.37 9.78 37.52
C PRO A 41 10.83 9.86 37.96
N VAL A 42 11.69 10.35 37.08
CA VAL A 42 13.12 10.58 37.34
C VAL A 42 13.45 12.03 37.03
N HIS A 43 13.88 12.79 38.06
CA HIS A 43 14.26 14.19 37.92
C HIS A 43 15.31 14.59 38.94
N PRO A 44 16.44 15.23 38.57
CA PRO A 44 17.56 15.46 39.49
C PRO A 44 17.26 16.43 40.63
N THR A 45 16.27 17.31 40.51
CA THR A 45 16.01 18.37 41.48
C THR A 45 14.54 18.48 41.93
N ARG A 46 13.59 17.87 41.23
CA ARG A 46 12.18 17.90 41.63
C ARG A 46 11.86 16.71 42.55
N ALA A 47 11.19 16.98 43.66
CA ALA A 47 10.73 15.93 44.56
C ALA A 47 9.54 15.13 44.00
N ALA A 48 8.78 15.70 43.03
CA ALA A 48 7.65 15.06 42.40
C ALA A 48 7.43 15.60 40.97
N VAL A 49 6.85 14.76 40.09
CA VAL A 49 6.35 15.14 38.76
C VAL A 49 4.89 14.69 38.66
N ALA A 50 3.99 15.60 38.29
CA ALA A 50 2.53 15.35 38.25
C ALA A 50 2.00 14.71 39.57
N GLY A 51 2.54 15.11 40.72
CA GLY A 51 2.16 14.59 42.03
C GLY A 51 2.64 13.18 42.36
N VAL A 52 3.48 12.57 41.53
CA VAL A 52 4.17 11.28 41.82
C VAL A 52 5.57 11.58 42.35
N PRO A 53 5.98 10.99 43.50
CA PRO A 53 7.34 11.14 44.02
C PRO A 53 8.39 10.78 42.96
N ALA A 54 9.40 11.63 42.78
CA ALA A 54 10.42 11.41 41.77
C ALA A 54 11.73 10.92 42.41
N CYS A 55 12.39 9.97 41.74
CA CYS A 55 13.76 9.56 42.03
C CYS A 55 14.75 10.59 41.48
N ALA A 56 15.85 10.84 42.19
CA ALA A 56 16.85 11.80 41.76
C ALA A 56 17.62 11.32 40.53
N ARG A 57 17.87 10.03 40.43
CA ARG A 57 18.61 9.38 39.38
C ARG A 57 17.89 8.11 38.91
N ILE A 58 18.24 7.63 37.72
CA ILE A 58 17.61 6.44 37.14
C ILE A 58 17.96 5.15 37.92
N GLU A 59 19.12 5.11 38.54
CA GLU A 59 19.56 3.99 39.37
C GLU A 59 18.78 3.89 40.69
N ASP A 60 18.12 4.98 41.12
CA ASP A 60 17.36 5.05 42.36
C ASP A 60 15.90 4.56 42.20
N VAL A 61 15.47 4.17 40.96
CA VAL A 61 14.12 3.64 40.75
C VAL A 61 13.95 2.28 41.44
N PRO A 62 12.74 1.93 41.91
CA PRO A 62 12.51 0.72 42.73
C PRO A 62 12.77 -0.61 42.03
N GLY A 63 12.97 -0.60 40.71
CA GLY A 63 13.23 -1.82 39.92
C GLY A 63 13.65 -1.51 38.49
N VAL A 64 13.82 -2.56 37.68
CA VAL A 64 14.14 -2.43 36.25
C VAL A 64 12.87 -2.10 35.48
N PRO A 65 12.77 -0.91 34.83
CA PRO A 65 11.54 -0.53 34.13
C PRO A 65 11.29 -1.41 32.91
N ASP A 66 10.02 -1.76 32.68
CA ASP A 66 9.62 -2.43 31.44
C ASP A 66 9.68 -1.45 30.25
N ALA A 67 9.22 -0.21 30.47
CA ALA A 67 9.29 0.83 29.46
C ALA A 67 9.78 2.16 30.07
N ALA A 68 10.46 2.97 29.27
CA ALA A 68 10.88 4.30 29.68
C ALA A 68 10.48 5.35 28.64
N PHE A 69 9.92 6.48 29.10
CA PHE A 69 9.74 7.69 28.30
C PHE A 69 10.87 8.67 28.58
N ILE A 70 11.62 9.07 27.57
CA ILE A 70 12.79 9.94 27.69
C ILE A 70 12.45 11.33 27.13
N GLY A 71 12.04 12.25 28.01
CA GLY A 71 11.64 13.62 27.69
C GLY A 71 12.72 14.66 27.98
N VAL A 72 13.96 14.40 27.55
CA VAL A 72 15.13 15.30 27.68
C VAL A 72 15.76 15.59 26.32
N ASN A 73 16.78 16.46 26.27
CA ASN A 73 17.47 16.80 25.02
C ASN A 73 18.21 15.59 24.40
N ARG A 74 18.54 15.69 23.10
CA ARG A 74 19.12 14.61 22.28
C ARG A 74 20.44 14.03 22.84
N HIS A 75 21.32 14.86 23.43
CA HIS A 75 22.60 14.39 23.99
C HIS A 75 22.37 13.61 25.28
N ALA A 76 21.56 14.15 26.21
CA ALA A 76 21.18 13.43 27.42
C ALA A 76 20.42 12.13 27.13
N THR A 77 19.63 12.10 26.05
CA THR A 77 18.90 10.88 25.61
C THR A 77 19.88 9.71 25.38
N VAL A 78 21.02 9.93 24.73
CA VAL A 78 22.02 8.87 24.46
C VAL A 78 22.57 8.29 25.77
N GLU A 79 22.89 9.14 26.74
CA GLU A 79 23.42 8.71 28.05
C GLU A 79 22.37 7.91 28.83
N ILE A 80 21.12 8.37 28.85
CA ILE A 80 20.01 7.70 29.54
C ILE A 80 19.73 6.34 28.91
N VAL A 81 19.72 6.25 27.58
CA VAL A 81 19.53 4.98 26.86
C VAL A 81 20.64 3.99 27.24
N ARG A 82 21.89 4.43 27.36
CA ARG A 82 23.01 3.58 27.80
C ARG A 82 22.78 3.02 29.21
N HIS A 83 22.33 3.86 30.16
CA HIS A 83 22.02 3.42 31.52
C HIS A 83 20.86 2.43 31.54
N LEU A 84 19.75 2.73 30.85
CA LEU A 84 18.58 1.84 30.76
C LEU A 84 18.95 0.48 30.16
N ALA A 85 19.75 0.47 29.10
CA ALA A 85 20.23 -0.76 28.48
C ALA A 85 21.13 -1.56 29.46
N GLY A 86 22.02 -0.89 30.19
CA GLY A 86 22.85 -1.50 31.22
C GLY A 86 22.06 -2.08 32.38
N MET A 87 20.91 -1.51 32.73
CA MET A 87 19.99 -2.03 33.76
C MET A 87 19.14 -3.20 33.26
N GLY A 88 19.10 -3.46 31.95
CA GLY A 88 18.22 -4.47 31.35
C GLY A 88 16.76 -4.01 31.22
N ALA A 89 16.50 -2.72 31.04
CA ALA A 89 15.17 -2.18 30.77
C ALA A 89 14.52 -2.86 29.55
N GLY A 90 13.18 -2.97 29.53
CA GLY A 90 12.46 -3.63 28.45
C GLY A 90 12.41 -2.83 27.14
N GLY A 91 12.56 -1.50 27.21
CA GLY A 91 12.65 -0.62 26.06
C GLY A 91 12.42 0.85 26.40
N ALA A 92 12.64 1.74 25.42
CA ALA A 92 12.49 3.17 25.62
C ALA A 92 11.85 3.89 24.43
N VAL A 93 11.09 4.97 24.73
CA VAL A 93 10.63 5.98 23.78
C VAL A 93 11.61 7.14 23.80
N CYS A 94 12.26 7.42 22.67
CA CYS A 94 13.20 8.55 22.50
C CYS A 94 12.44 9.72 21.86
N PHE A 95 11.91 10.60 22.69
CA PHE A 95 11.06 11.71 22.26
C PHE A 95 11.82 12.81 21.49
N ALA A 96 13.08 13.07 21.85
CA ALA A 96 13.86 14.16 21.29
C ALA A 96 14.07 14.04 19.78
N SER A 97 14.01 15.18 19.08
CA SER A 97 14.41 15.36 17.69
C SER A 97 15.88 15.84 17.60
N GLY A 98 16.38 16.04 16.38
CA GLY A 98 17.74 16.54 16.14
C GLY A 98 18.77 15.44 15.92
N PHE A 99 18.35 14.28 15.42
CA PHE A 99 19.21 13.18 15.01
C PHE A 99 19.42 13.21 13.49
N ARG A 100 19.38 12.07 12.80
CA ARG A 100 19.66 11.98 11.35
C ARG A 100 18.79 12.92 10.50
N GLU A 101 17.54 13.13 10.87
CA GLU A 101 16.60 14.02 10.18
C GLU A 101 17.06 15.48 10.18
N ALA A 102 17.87 15.89 11.18
CA ALA A 102 18.41 17.24 11.30
C ALA A 102 19.89 17.33 10.86
N GLN A 103 20.42 16.32 10.14
CA GLN A 103 21.83 16.28 9.73
C GLN A 103 22.24 17.49 8.88
N ALA A 104 21.34 17.94 7.99
CA ALA A 104 21.60 19.08 7.12
C ALA A 104 21.73 20.40 7.90
N GLU A 105 20.96 20.56 9.00
CA GLU A 105 20.88 21.76 9.81
C GLU A 105 21.94 21.79 10.93
N THR A 106 22.23 20.64 11.54
CA THR A 106 23.07 20.56 12.74
C THR A 106 24.48 20.04 12.49
N GLY A 107 24.67 19.29 11.40
CA GLY A 107 25.95 18.70 11.01
C GLY A 107 26.38 17.46 11.81
N ASP A 108 25.76 17.18 12.98
CA ASP A 108 26.12 16.10 13.91
C ASP A 108 25.05 15.01 14.07
N GLY A 109 23.88 15.19 13.44
CA GLY A 109 22.70 14.34 13.66
C GLY A 109 22.91 12.86 13.33
N ALA A 110 23.65 12.54 12.27
CA ALA A 110 23.94 11.16 11.88
C ALA A 110 24.83 10.45 12.90
N GLY A 111 25.90 11.12 13.34
CA GLY A 111 26.80 10.59 14.38
C GLY A 111 26.10 10.38 15.72
N LEU A 112 25.23 11.32 16.09
CA LEU A 112 24.44 11.19 17.31
C LEU A 112 23.44 10.03 17.26
N GLN A 113 22.81 9.78 16.10
CA GLN A 113 21.96 8.61 15.91
C GLN A 113 22.74 7.30 16.02
N GLU A 114 23.93 7.24 15.46
CA GLU A 114 24.79 6.07 15.60
C GLU A 114 25.18 5.82 17.06
N ALA A 115 25.55 6.88 17.81
CA ALA A 115 25.81 6.79 19.24
C ALA A 115 24.59 6.30 20.03
N LEU A 116 23.39 6.75 19.67
CA LEU A 116 22.12 6.27 20.26
C LEU A 116 21.92 4.77 20.02
N LEU A 117 22.16 4.30 18.79
CA LEU A 117 22.03 2.87 18.44
C LEU A 117 23.04 1.99 19.19
N GLN A 118 24.29 2.47 19.32
CA GLN A 118 25.32 1.79 20.11
C GLN A 118 24.94 1.74 21.60
N ALA A 119 24.42 2.85 22.14
CA ALA A 119 23.96 2.92 23.53
C ALA A 119 22.78 1.98 23.81
N ALA A 120 21.83 1.87 22.88
CA ALA A 120 20.68 0.98 23.01
C ALA A 120 21.04 -0.52 22.92
N GLY A 121 21.99 -0.88 22.07
CA GLY A 121 22.39 -2.26 21.87
C GLY A 121 21.23 -3.17 21.53
N ALA A 122 20.96 -4.17 22.38
CA ALA A 122 19.84 -5.09 22.23
C ALA A 122 18.51 -4.53 22.77
N MET A 123 18.52 -3.53 23.66
CA MET A 123 17.31 -2.92 24.21
C MET A 123 16.54 -2.21 23.11
N PRO A 124 15.24 -2.50 22.89
CA PRO A 124 14.44 -1.84 21.87
C PRO A 124 14.19 -0.37 22.19
N ILE A 125 14.29 0.48 21.16
CA ILE A 125 13.91 1.89 21.24
C ILE A 125 12.93 2.27 20.13
N LEU A 126 11.95 3.12 20.45
CA LEU A 126 11.08 3.81 19.50
C LEU A 126 11.66 5.18 19.17
N GLY A 127 11.57 5.55 17.90
CA GLY A 127 12.06 6.82 17.40
C GLY A 127 13.54 6.77 16.96
N PRO A 128 14.36 7.81 17.25
CA PRO A 128 14.00 9.08 17.92
C PRO A 128 12.99 9.92 17.13
N ASN A 129 12.70 11.14 17.63
CA ASN A 129 11.76 12.06 17.00
C ASN A 129 10.35 11.45 16.88
N CYS A 130 9.81 10.93 17.98
CA CYS A 130 8.49 10.32 18.02
C CYS A 130 7.78 10.60 19.36
N TYR A 131 6.45 10.60 19.35
CA TYR A 131 5.67 10.76 20.60
C TYR A 131 5.62 9.47 21.42
N GLY A 132 5.75 8.31 20.78
CA GLY A 132 5.81 7.04 21.47
C GLY A 132 4.63 6.13 21.18
N MET A 133 3.97 5.64 22.22
CA MET A 133 2.91 4.66 22.06
C MET A 133 1.74 4.86 23.02
N ILE A 134 0.57 4.41 22.58
CA ILE A 134 -0.66 4.29 23.35
C ILE A 134 -1.09 2.82 23.30
N ASN A 135 -1.28 2.21 24.46
CA ASN A 135 -1.90 0.90 24.62
C ASN A 135 -3.23 1.08 25.38
N TYR A 136 -4.33 1.11 24.63
CA TYR A 136 -5.67 1.24 25.20
C TYR A 136 -6.17 -0.05 25.84
N LEU A 137 -5.58 -1.21 25.54
CA LEU A 137 -5.97 -2.49 26.15
C LEU A 137 -5.59 -2.56 27.62
N ASP A 138 -4.40 -2.04 27.96
CA ASP A 138 -3.85 -2.12 29.32
C ASP A 138 -3.74 -0.73 29.99
N GLY A 139 -4.07 0.36 29.28
CA GLY A 139 -4.04 1.73 29.78
C GLY A 139 -2.64 2.31 29.92
N ALA A 140 -1.62 1.69 29.29
CA ALA A 140 -0.25 2.15 29.33
C ALA A 140 0.02 3.15 28.20
N LEU A 141 0.27 4.41 28.54
CA LEU A 141 0.48 5.49 27.58
C LEU A 141 1.85 6.14 27.80
N LEU A 142 2.84 5.74 27.02
CA LEU A 142 4.07 6.51 26.88
C LEU A 142 3.84 7.59 25.82
N TRP A 143 2.91 8.49 26.13
CA TRP A 143 2.33 9.47 25.21
C TRP A 143 2.22 10.85 25.83
N PRO A 144 2.92 11.88 25.30
CA PRO A 144 3.06 13.18 25.96
C PRO A 144 1.96 14.19 25.63
N ASP A 145 1.01 13.87 24.75
CA ASP A 145 0.03 14.83 24.21
C ASP A 145 -1.42 14.34 24.39
N GLN A 146 -2.36 15.12 23.86
CA GLN A 146 -3.78 14.78 23.86
C GLN A 146 -4.07 13.55 23.00
N HIS A 147 -5.11 12.81 23.35
CA HIS A 147 -5.68 11.73 22.57
C HIS A 147 -7.19 11.61 22.84
N GLY A 148 -7.95 11.14 21.85
CA GLY A 148 -9.41 10.97 21.94
C GLY A 148 -9.86 9.53 22.19
N GLY A 149 -8.93 8.56 22.28
CA GLY A 149 -9.30 7.14 22.39
C GLY A 149 -9.75 6.72 23.78
N GLN A 150 -10.34 5.53 23.85
CA GLN A 150 -10.89 4.91 25.05
C GLN A 150 -10.34 3.51 25.25
N ARG A 151 -10.47 2.96 26.47
CA ARG A 151 -10.17 1.57 26.79
C ARG A 151 -11.05 0.63 25.96
N CYS A 152 -10.46 -0.46 25.50
CA CYS A 152 -11.19 -1.54 24.83
C CYS A 152 -10.56 -2.90 25.16
N ASP A 153 -11.34 -3.96 25.01
CA ASP A 153 -10.85 -5.34 25.22
C ASP A 153 -10.21 -5.93 23.98
N ARG A 154 -10.62 -5.45 22.80
CA ARG A 154 -10.12 -5.86 21.49
C ARG A 154 -10.27 -4.71 20.50
N GLY A 155 -9.29 -4.53 19.61
CA GLY A 155 -9.32 -3.45 18.63
C GLY A 155 -8.27 -3.61 17.54
N VAL A 156 -8.11 -2.56 16.74
CA VAL A 156 -7.07 -2.50 15.70
C VAL A 156 -5.79 -1.87 16.25
N ALA A 157 -4.65 -2.25 15.71
CA ALA A 157 -3.40 -1.55 15.97
C ALA A 157 -3.09 -0.59 14.81
N ILE A 158 -2.58 0.60 15.13
CA ILE A 158 -2.17 1.60 14.14
C ILE A 158 -0.71 1.96 14.37
N VAL A 159 0.12 1.87 13.32
CA VAL A 159 1.51 2.32 13.34
C VAL A 159 1.67 3.43 12.31
N THR A 160 2.22 4.56 12.72
CA THR A 160 2.47 5.72 11.86
C THR A 160 3.88 6.27 12.08
N GLN A 161 4.45 6.91 11.07
CA GLN A 161 5.72 7.63 11.21
C GLN A 161 5.52 9.06 11.70
N SER A 162 4.31 9.59 11.60
CA SER A 162 3.94 10.95 12.01
C SER A 162 3.18 10.97 13.33
N SER A 163 3.67 11.72 14.31
CA SER A 163 3.00 11.91 15.61
C SER A 163 1.70 12.71 15.48
N ASN A 164 1.65 13.73 14.63
CA ASN A 164 0.42 14.51 14.42
C ASN A 164 -0.68 13.67 13.74
N ILE A 165 -0.33 12.81 12.79
CA ILE A 165 -1.29 11.88 12.19
C ILE A 165 -1.81 10.90 13.25
N ALA A 166 -0.95 10.44 14.16
CA ALA A 166 -1.39 9.60 15.30
C ALA A 166 -2.42 10.32 16.17
N ILE A 167 -2.17 11.57 16.57
CA ILE A 167 -3.13 12.37 17.34
C ILE A 167 -4.48 12.42 16.60
N ASN A 168 -4.46 12.82 15.32
CA ASN A 168 -5.67 12.97 14.51
C ASN A 168 -6.46 11.66 14.40
N LEU A 169 -5.77 10.52 14.24
CA LEU A 169 -6.41 9.20 14.19
C LEU A 169 -7.07 8.82 15.52
N THR A 170 -6.51 9.24 16.67
CA THR A 170 -7.13 8.99 17.97
C THR A 170 -8.38 9.83 18.22
N MET A 171 -8.53 10.99 17.53
CA MET A 171 -9.68 11.90 17.69
C MET A 171 -10.91 11.48 16.87
N GLN A 172 -10.89 10.28 16.28
CA GLN A 172 -12.01 9.74 15.53
C GLN A 172 -13.23 9.51 16.43
N ALA A 173 -14.42 9.82 15.90
CA ALA A 173 -15.72 9.61 16.55
C ALA A 173 -16.58 8.64 15.70
N ARG A 174 -15.97 7.53 15.22
CA ARG A 174 -16.54 6.63 14.18
C ARG A 174 -16.93 5.26 14.71
N GLY A 175 -16.75 5.02 16.02
CA GLY A 175 -17.00 3.70 16.64
C GLY A 175 -15.93 2.64 16.31
N LEU A 176 -14.74 3.01 15.83
CA LEU A 176 -13.64 2.09 15.64
C LEU A 176 -12.91 1.86 16.97
N PRO A 177 -12.87 0.63 17.54
CA PRO A 177 -12.03 0.35 18.70
C PRO A 177 -10.56 0.26 18.28
N ILE A 178 -9.73 1.10 18.90
CA ILE A 178 -8.28 1.13 18.70
C ILE A 178 -7.62 0.48 19.91
N ALA A 179 -6.85 -0.59 19.69
CA ALA A 179 -6.07 -1.29 20.71
C ALA A 179 -4.73 -0.59 20.98
N TYR A 180 -4.02 -0.26 19.90
CA TYR A 180 -2.70 0.38 19.96
C TYR A 180 -2.59 1.51 18.96
N VAL A 181 -1.88 2.57 19.35
CA VAL A 181 -1.31 3.56 18.41
C VAL A 181 0.17 3.70 18.73
N VAL A 182 1.02 3.52 17.72
CA VAL A 182 2.49 3.61 17.88
C VAL A 182 3.07 4.53 16.82
N THR A 183 3.92 5.46 17.26
CA THR A 183 4.66 6.35 16.35
C THR A 183 6.10 5.86 16.22
N ALA A 184 6.51 5.58 15.00
CA ALA A 184 7.85 5.04 14.72
C ALA A 184 8.93 6.13 14.61
N GLY A 185 8.56 7.40 14.36
CA GLY A 185 9.50 8.50 14.15
C GLY A 185 10.54 8.18 13.07
N ASN A 186 11.82 8.39 13.39
CA ASN A 186 12.92 8.11 12.46
C ASN A 186 13.17 6.63 12.19
N GLN A 187 12.53 5.71 12.92
CA GLN A 187 12.75 4.26 12.79
C GLN A 187 14.23 3.84 12.88
N ALA A 188 15.00 4.48 13.76
CA ALA A 188 16.44 4.31 13.79
C ALA A 188 16.88 2.87 14.10
N GLN A 189 16.09 2.16 14.93
CA GLN A 189 16.35 0.78 15.33
C GLN A 189 15.15 -0.14 15.12
N THR A 190 13.98 0.28 15.62
CA THR A 190 12.72 -0.48 15.54
C THR A 190 11.85 0.13 14.46
N GLY A 191 11.66 -0.60 13.36
CA GLY A 191 10.91 -0.13 12.19
C GLY A 191 9.43 -0.53 12.22
N LEU A 192 8.69 -0.05 11.21
CA LEU A 192 7.26 -0.39 11.02
C LEU A 192 7.01 -1.91 11.03
N ALA A 193 7.90 -2.67 10.40
CA ALA A 193 7.77 -4.11 10.30
C ALA A 193 7.94 -4.80 11.67
N ASP A 194 8.90 -4.37 12.48
CA ASP A 194 9.13 -4.93 13.81
C ASP A 194 7.94 -4.64 14.72
N LEU A 195 7.46 -3.39 14.70
CA LEU A 195 6.29 -2.96 15.46
C LEU A 195 5.03 -3.72 15.03
N GLY A 196 4.77 -3.78 13.73
CA GLY A 196 3.61 -4.47 13.20
C GLY A 196 3.59 -5.95 13.60
N ARG A 197 4.72 -6.65 13.52
CA ARG A 197 4.85 -8.05 13.92
C ARG A 197 4.63 -8.25 15.41
N ALA A 198 5.14 -7.36 16.25
CA ALA A 198 4.92 -7.45 17.71
C ALA A 198 3.44 -7.21 18.07
N LEU A 199 2.80 -6.23 17.43
CA LEU A 199 1.38 -5.92 17.65
C LEU A 199 0.45 -7.02 17.14
N LEU A 200 0.74 -7.63 15.99
CA LEU A 200 -0.03 -8.76 15.45
C LEU A 200 0.08 -10.02 16.33
N ALA A 201 1.12 -10.12 17.15
CA ALA A 201 1.27 -11.23 18.12
C ALA A 201 0.28 -11.15 19.29
N ASP A 202 -0.28 -9.96 19.60
CA ASP A 202 -1.33 -9.82 20.60
C ASP A 202 -2.68 -10.30 20.03
N GLU A 203 -3.30 -11.32 20.63
CA GLU A 203 -4.57 -11.89 20.18
C GLU A 203 -5.74 -10.91 20.25
N ARG A 204 -5.62 -9.84 21.06
CA ARG A 204 -6.61 -8.77 21.15
C ARG A 204 -6.55 -7.79 19.99
N VAL A 205 -5.51 -7.87 19.14
CA VAL A 205 -5.39 -7.06 17.90
C VAL A 205 -6.04 -7.81 16.74
N SER A 206 -7.00 -7.18 16.09
CA SER A 206 -7.78 -7.76 14.97
C SER A 206 -7.23 -7.44 13.59
N ALA A 207 -6.63 -6.27 13.42
CA ALA A 207 -6.07 -5.80 12.16
C ALA A 207 -4.95 -4.77 12.41
N LEU A 208 -4.10 -4.53 11.42
CA LEU A 208 -3.02 -3.55 11.47
C LEU A 208 -3.25 -2.44 10.44
N GLY A 209 -3.34 -1.20 10.90
CA GLY A 209 -3.31 0.00 10.09
C GLY A 209 -1.90 0.58 10.02
N LEU A 210 -1.44 0.94 8.83
CA LEU A 210 -0.14 1.55 8.61
C LEU A 210 -0.29 2.90 7.90
N HIS A 211 0.27 3.97 8.47
CA HIS A 211 0.54 5.21 7.74
C HIS A 211 2.04 5.27 7.45
N VAL A 212 2.40 5.15 6.16
CA VAL A 212 3.76 4.86 5.71
C VAL A 212 4.32 6.03 4.89
N GLU A 213 5.40 6.64 5.35
CA GLU A 213 6.22 7.59 4.59
C GLU A 213 7.35 6.84 3.85
N GLY A 214 8.07 5.96 4.56
CA GLY A 214 9.09 5.06 4.01
C GLY A 214 9.01 3.67 4.63
N ILE A 215 9.23 2.63 3.84
CA ILE A 215 9.08 1.23 4.28
C ILE A 215 10.29 0.74 5.09
N GLY A 216 11.49 1.19 4.73
CA GLY A 216 12.72 0.73 5.36
C GLY A 216 13.16 -0.64 4.86
N ASP A 217 13.38 -1.60 5.77
CA ASP A 217 13.84 -2.95 5.43
C ASP A 217 12.74 -3.76 4.74
N LEU A 218 12.91 -4.01 3.43
CA LEU A 218 11.96 -4.78 2.61
C LEU A 218 11.81 -6.23 3.08
N ARG A 219 12.88 -6.88 3.54
CA ARG A 219 12.82 -8.26 4.05
C ARG A 219 12.01 -8.35 5.34
N ALA A 220 12.19 -7.38 6.22
CA ALA A 220 11.37 -7.29 7.43
C ALA A 220 9.90 -7.02 7.09
N PHE A 221 9.63 -6.21 6.06
CA PHE A 221 8.27 -5.90 5.61
C PHE A 221 7.60 -7.10 4.92
N GLU A 222 8.33 -7.89 4.13
CA GLU A 222 7.86 -9.18 3.61
C GLU A 222 7.50 -10.15 4.75
N ALA A 223 8.36 -10.23 5.77
CA ALA A 223 8.12 -11.07 6.94
C ALA A 223 6.89 -10.62 7.75
N LEU A 224 6.64 -9.30 7.86
CA LEU A 224 5.42 -8.76 8.47
C LEU A 224 4.18 -9.23 7.71
N ALA A 225 4.17 -9.10 6.38
CA ALA A 225 3.05 -9.53 5.56
C ALA A 225 2.79 -11.04 5.64
N ALA A 226 3.85 -11.86 5.66
CA ALA A 226 3.75 -13.30 5.83
C ALA A 226 3.17 -13.68 7.22
N GLU A 227 3.62 -13.03 8.30
CA GLU A 227 3.09 -13.25 9.66
C GLU A 227 1.63 -12.82 9.78
N ALA A 228 1.25 -11.70 9.15
CA ALA A 228 -0.14 -11.23 9.10
C ALA A 228 -1.08 -12.26 8.44
N ARG A 229 -0.65 -12.84 7.30
CA ARG A 229 -1.40 -13.91 6.63
C ARG A 229 -1.50 -15.16 7.50
N ALA A 230 -0.38 -15.61 8.08
CA ALA A 230 -0.37 -16.79 8.94
C ALA A 230 -1.30 -16.66 10.16
N ARG A 231 -1.50 -15.43 10.66
CA ARG A 231 -2.41 -15.11 11.76
C ARG A 231 -3.82 -14.75 11.32
N ALA A 232 -4.09 -14.70 10.03
CA ALA A 232 -5.35 -14.21 9.46
C ALA A 232 -5.72 -12.78 9.96
N LYS A 233 -4.73 -11.91 10.18
CA LYS A 233 -4.90 -10.51 10.62
C LYS A 233 -4.56 -9.57 9.48
N PRO A 234 -5.54 -8.90 8.85
CA PRO A 234 -5.32 -8.08 7.67
C PRO A 234 -4.49 -6.82 7.98
N ILE A 235 -3.75 -6.37 6.96
CA ILE A 235 -3.02 -5.10 6.98
C ILE A 235 -3.64 -4.13 5.98
N VAL A 236 -3.90 -2.90 6.43
CA VAL A 236 -4.37 -1.78 5.61
C VAL A 236 -3.34 -0.67 5.66
N ALA A 237 -2.92 -0.14 4.52
CA ALA A 237 -1.89 0.88 4.44
C ALA A 237 -2.32 2.14 3.70
N LEU A 238 -2.02 3.29 4.28
CA LEU A 238 -2.03 4.59 3.64
C LEU A 238 -0.58 5.00 3.36
N LYS A 239 -0.17 5.02 2.08
CA LYS A 239 1.18 5.42 1.68
C LYS A 239 1.22 6.90 1.32
N ALA A 240 1.96 7.67 2.09
CA ALA A 240 2.31 9.06 1.79
C ALA A 240 3.41 9.17 0.71
N GLY A 241 3.65 10.36 0.17
CA GLY A 241 4.71 10.58 -0.84
C GLY A 241 4.29 10.18 -2.26
N ARG A 242 3.02 10.39 -2.65
CA ARG A 242 2.52 10.11 -4.01
C ARG A 242 2.99 11.14 -5.04
N SER A 243 3.01 12.42 -4.68
CA SER A 243 3.49 13.50 -5.54
C SER A 243 4.97 13.78 -5.34
N ASP A 244 5.61 14.45 -6.31
CA ASP A 244 7.01 14.86 -6.21
C ASP A 244 7.25 15.76 -5.00
N HIS A 245 6.35 16.70 -4.73
CA HIS A 245 6.41 17.56 -3.55
C HIS A 245 6.32 16.77 -2.25
N ALA A 246 5.43 15.79 -2.18
CA ALA A 246 5.30 14.95 -0.99
C ALA A 246 6.52 14.01 -0.81
N ARG A 247 7.13 13.53 -1.89
CA ARG A 247 8.39 12.74 -1.82
C ARG A 247 9.54 13.58 -1.31
N ALA A 248 9.72 14.79 -1.82
CA ALA A 248 10.75 15.70 -1.33
C ALA A 248 10.59 16.03 0.16
N ALA A 249 9.35 16.26 0.61
CA ALA A 249 9.05 16.48 2.02
C ALA A 249 9.38 15.25 2.89
N ALA A 250 9.02 14.03 2.46
CA ALA A 250 9.31 12.81 3.20
C ALA A 250 10.81 12.57 3.39
N VAL A 251 11.62 12.81 2.37
CA VAL A 251 13.08 12.70 2.44
C VAL A 251 13.66 13.68 3.47
N SER A 252 13.18 14.93 3.50
CA SER A 252 13.68 15.94 4.43
C SER A 252 13.25 15.69 5.88
N HIS A 253 12.06 15.09 6.11
CA HIS A 253 11.52 14.90 7.46
C HIS A 253 11.96 13.60 8.14
N THR A 254 12.12 12.50 7.40
CA THR A 254 12.37 11.20 8.01
C THR A 254 13.70 10.56 7.56
N ALA A 255 14.44 11.22 6.65
CA ALA A 255 15.62 10.67 5.97
C ALA A 255 15.34 9.29 5.33
N SER A 256 14.06 8.97 5.07
CA SER A 256 13.63 7.73 4.46
C SER A 256 13.54 7.87 2.94
N MET A 257 14.02 6.86 2.20
CA MET A 257 13.77 6.79 0.75
C MET A 257 12.30 6.47 0.52
N ALA A 258 11.55 7.44 -0.02
CA ALA A 258 10.12 7.27 -0.27
C ALA A 258 9.83 6.30 -1.45
N GLY A 259 10.78 6.12 -2.38
CA GLY A 259 10.61 5.36 -3.60
C GLY A 259 9.51 5.89 -4.52
N SER A 260 9.23 5.19 -5.61
CA SER A 260 8.14 5.55 -6.52
C SER A 260 6.76 5.14 -5.96
N ASP A 261 5.71 5.93 -6.23
CA ASP A 261 4.33 5.54 -5.87
C ASP A 261 3.90 4.24 -6.55
N ALA A 262 4.40 4.02 -7.75
CA ALA A 262 4.13 2.82 -8.52
C ALA A 262 4.78 1.58 -7.92
N GLY A 263 6.05 1.68 -7.48
CA GLY A 263 6.73 0.62 -6.74
C GLY A 263 6.04 0.30 -5.43
N ALA A 264 5.64 1.33 -4.67
CA ALA A 264 4.88 1.14 -3.44
C ALA A 264 3.53 0.42 -3.68
N ARG A 265 2.80 0.79 -4.74
CA ARG A 265 1.54 0.13 -5.13
C ARG A 265 1.77 -1.34 -5.45
N ALA A 266 2.75 -1.63 -6.30
CA ALA A 266 3.10 -2.99 -6.69
C ALA A 266 3.53 -3.84 -5.47
N LEU A 267 4.28 -3.25 -4.54
CA LEU A 267 4.69 -3.92 -3.30
C LEU A 267 3.51 -4.30 -2.41
N LEU A 268 2.65 -3.33 -2.10
CA LEU A 268 1.49 -3.57 -1.24
C LEU A 268 0.54 -4.60 -1.87
N GLN A 269 0.29 -4.50 -3.18
CA GLN A 269 -0.52 -5.47 -3.92
C GLN A 269 0.08 -6.87 -3.89
N ARG A 270 1.40 -7.01 -4.13
CA ARG A 270 2.12 -8.28 -4.08
C ARG A 270 2.03 -8.93 -2.70
N LEU A 271 2.18 -8.14 -1.65
CA LEU A 271 2.15 -8.60 -0.27
C LEU A 271 0.74 -8.84 0.28
N GLY A 272 -0.32 -8.52 -0.47
CA GLY A 272 -1.70 -8.66 -0.02
C GLY A 272 -2.10 -7.64 1.04
N ILE A 273 -1.46 -6.47 1.06
CA ILE A 273 -1.77 -5.35 1.92
C ILE A 273 -2.72 -4.41 1.19
N ALA A 274 -3.89 -4.14 1.76
CA ALA A 274 -4.85 -3.22 1.15
C ALA A 274 -4.32 -1.78 1.20
N ARG A 275 -4.36 -1.09 0.07
CA ARG A 275 -3.96 0.32 -0.01
C ARG A 275 -5.19 1.21 -0.09
N VAL A 276 -5.22 2.23 0.78
CA VAL A 276 -6.27 3.27 0.80
C VAL A 276 -5.68 4.65 0.52
N ALA A 277 -6.53 5.60 0.13
CA ALA A 277 -6.10 6.90 -0.37
C ALA A 277 -6.22 8.04 0.66
N SER A 278 -6.96 7.85 1.76
CA SER A 278 -7.25 8.88 2.76
C SER A 278 -7.27 8.31 4.18
N LEU A 279 -7.13 9.18 5.20
CA LEU A 279 -7.26 8.79 6.61
C LEU A 279 -8.69 8.30 6.93
N PRO A 280 -9.77 8.96 6.46
CA PRO A 280 -11.11 8.42 6.63
C PRO A 280 -11.26 7.01 6.04
N ALA A 281 -10.81 6.77 4.80
CA ALA A 281 -10.85 5.44 4.20
C ALA A 281 -10.03 4.40 4.98
N LEU A 282 -8.88 4.79 5.59
CA LEU A 282 -8.11 3.92 6.49
C LEU A 282 -8.94 3.49 7.70
N LEU A 283 -9.60 4.45 8.36
CA LEU A 283 -10.42 4.18 9.54
C LEU A 283 -11.65 3.33 9.22
N GLU A 284 -12.36 3.64 8.13
CA GLU A 284 -13.53 2.85 7.70
C GLU A 284 -13.14 1.43 7.28
N THR A 285 -12.01 1.27 6.58
CA THR A 285 -11.51 -0.08 6.21
C THR A 285 -11.13 -0.89 7.44
N LEU A 286 -10.38 -0.29 8.38
CA LEU A 286 -10.00 -0.95 9.63
C LEU A 286 -11.23 -1.34 10.45
N LYS A 287 -12.25 -0.49 10.48
CA LYS A 287 -13.53 -0.78 11.15
C LYS A 287 -14.27 -1.94 10.48
N LEU A 288 -14.40 -1.91 9.16
CA LEU A 288 -15.05 -2.98 8.42
C LEU A 288 -14.35 -4.33 8.65
N VAL A 289 -13.03 -4.38 8.53
CA VAL A 289 -12.29 -5.64 8.74
C VAL A 289 -12.21 -6.05 10.21
N HIS A 290 -12.36 -5.13 11.17
CA HIS A 290 -12.45 -5.45 12.59
C HIS A 290 -13.74 -6.23 12.91
N PHE A 291 -14.88 -5.79 12.37
CA PHE A 291 -16.20 -6.38 12.66
C PHE A 291 -16.58 -7.53 11.73
N ALA A 292 -16.32 -7.41 10.42
CA ALA A 292 -16.69 -8.43 9.42
C ALA A 292 -15.53 -9.36 9.01
N GLY A 293 -14.28 -8.95 9.28
CA GLY A 293 -13.11 -9.58 8.64
C GLY A 293 -12.95 -9.15 7.17
N PRO A 294 -11.97 -9.70 6.46
CA PRO A 294 -11.87 -9.58 5.01
C PRO A 294 -13.13 -10.11 4.32
N LEU A 295 -13.64 -9.36 3.32
CA LEU A 295 -14.88 -9.75 2.64
C LEU A 295 -14.61 -10.87 1.63
N ARG A 296 -15.45 -11.90 1.63
CA ARG A 296 -15.33 -13.05 0.71
C ARG A 296 -15.54 -12.70 -0.77
N SER A 297 -16.16 -11.54 -1.06
CA SER A 297 -16.52 -11.10 -2.39
C SER A 297 -16.64 -9.56 -2.43
N ASN A 298 -16.45 -8.96 -3.59
CA ASN A 298 -16.74 -7.57 -3.89
C ASN A 298 -18.21 -7.33 -4.35
N ARG A 299 -19.04 -8.35 -4.25
CA ARG A 299 -20.47 -8.29 -4.61
C ARG A 299 -21.26 -7.78 -3.41
N ILE A 300 -21.98 -6.69 -3.57
CA ILE A 300 -22.77 -6.08 -2.48
C ILE A 300 -24.25 -5.96 -2.84
N ALA A 301 -25.09 -6.00 -1.83
CA ALA A 301 -26.46 -5.53 -1.93
C ALA A 301 -26.57 -4.14 -1.30
N SER A 302 -27.24 -3.22 -1.96
CA SER A 302 -27.53 -1.89 -1.42
C SER A 302 -29.03 -1.67 -1.33
N MET A 303 -29.47 -1.04 -0.22
CA MET A 303 -30.87 -0.77 0.11
C MET A 303 -30.98 0.65 0.66
N SER A 304 -32.02 1.38 0.25
CA SER A 304 -32.35 2.69 0.80
C SER A 304 -33.85 2.94 0.73
N CYS A 305 -34.36 3.93 1.47
CA CYS A 305 -35.75 4.35 1.36
C CYS A 305 -35.98 5.41 0.27
N SER A 306 -34.96 5.72 -0.51
CA SER A 306 -34.92 6.82 -1.45
C SER A 306 -34.26 6.42 -2.78
N GLY A 307 -34.94 6.69 -3.90
CA GLY A 307 -34.37 6.49 -5.24
C GLY A 307 -33.14 7.37 -5.51
N GLY A 308 -33.05 8.53 -4.86
CA GLY A 308 -31.86 9.39 -4.93
C GLY A 308 -30.62 8.73 -4.33
N GLU A 309 -30.75 8.09 -3.18
CA GLU A 309 -29.65 7.36 -2.54
C GLU A 309 -29.29 6.10 -3.34
N ALA A 310 -30.27 5.36 -3.87
CA ALA A 310 -30.03 4.19 -4.71
C ALA A 310 -29.21 4.58 -5.97
N SER A 311 -29.58 5.68 -6.63
CA SER A 311 -28.83 6.22 -7.77
C SER A 311 -27.42 6.68 -7.37
N LEU A 312 -27.30 7.38 -6.24
CA LEU A 312 -26.01 7.86 -5.74
C LEU A 312 -25.03 6.71 -5.49
N VAL A 313 -25.50 5.59 -4.91
CA VAL A 313 -24.67 4.39 -4.71
C VAL A 313 -24.22 3.79 -6.04
N ALA A 314 -25.15 3.68 -7.02
CA ALA A 314 -24.82 3.13 -8.34
C ALA A 314 -23.76 3.98 -9.05
N ASP A 315 -23.94 5.30 -9.07
CA ASP A 315 -22.99 6.24 -9.68
C ASP A 315 -21.64 6.24 -8.95
N SER A 316 -21.64 6.19 -7.61
CA SER A 316 -20.40 6.16 -6.81
C SER A 316 -19.67 4.82 -6.90
N ALA A 317 -20.34 3.74 -7.27
CA ALA A 317 -19.72 2.43 -7.51
C ALA A 317 -19.12 2.30 -8.92
N GLU A 318 -19.51 3.19 -9.85
CA GLU A 318 -18.99 3.16 -11.23
C GLU A 318 -17.47 3.36 -11.26
N GLY A 319 -16.76 2.52 -12.00
CA GLY A 319 -15.29 2.54 -12.08
C GLY A 319 -14.55 1.97 -10.87
N ARG A 320 -15.26 1.50 -9.83
CA ARG A 320 -14.68 0.80 -8.68
C ARG A 320 -14.72 -0.72 -8.87
N ALA A 321 -13.88 -1.42 -8.11
CA ALA A 321 -13.89 -2.89 -8.09
C ALA A 321 -15.06 -3.43 -7.22
N ILE A 322 -16.26 -2.85 -7.36
CA ILE A 322 -17.48 -3.23 -6.65
C ILE A 322 -18.50 -3.74 -7.67
N VAL A 323 -19.20 -4.81 -7.32
CA VAL A 323 -20.24 -5.39 -8.17
C VAL A 323 -21.59 -5.31 -7.45
N LEU A 324 -22.57 -4.73 -8.12
CA LEU A 324 -23.99 -4.72 -7.73
C LEU A 324 -24.71 -5.80 -8.53
N PRO A 325 -24.78 -7.06 -8.06
CA PRO A 325 -25.35 -8.15 -8.85
C PRO A 325 -26.86 -7.97 -9.04
N PRO A 326 -27.40 -8.40 -10.19
CA PRO A 326 -28.85 -8.44 -10.37
C PRO A 326 -29.48 -9.41 -9.38
N LEU A 327 -30.72 -9.09 -8.97
CA LEU A 327 -31.48 -9.93 -8.04
C LEU A 327 -31.79 -11.30 -8.66
N SER A 328 -31.62 -12.37 -7.90
CA SER A 328 -32.04 -13.72 -8.25
C SER A 328 -33.59 -13.84 -8.26
N ALA A 329 -34.11 -14.89 -8.86
CA ALA A 329 -35.54 -15.16 -8.85
C ALA A 329 -36.10 -15.29 -7.42
N ALA A 330 -35.39 -16.00 -6.54
CA ALA A 330 -35.79 -16.17 -5.14
C ALA A 330 -35.81 -14.83 -4.37
N GLN A 331 -34.80 -13.96 -4.60
CA GLN A 331 -34.77 -12.62 -4.02
C GLN A 331 -35.98 -11.79 -4.51
N ARG A 332 -36.27 -11.81 -5.82
CA ARG A 332 -37.40 -11.09 -6.38
C ARG A 332 -38.75 -11.57 -5.81
N GLU A 333 -38.91 -12.87 -5.63
CA GLU A 333 -40.11 -13.44 -5.02
C GLU A 333 -40.29 -12.98 -3.56
N ALA A 334 -39.22 -13.12 -2.76
CA ALA A 334 -39.25 -12.70 -1.36
C ALA A 334 -39.45 -11.19 -1.20
N LEU A 335 -38.81 -10.38 -2.04
CA LEU A 335 -38.99 -8.93 -2.04
C LEU A 335 -40.39 -8.53 -2.50
N ARG A 336 -40.97 -9.23 -3.51
CA ARG A 336 -42.33 -8.98 -3.96
C ARG A 336 -43.37 -9.29 -2.86
N ALA A 337 -43.13 -10.35 -2.09
CA ALA A 337 -43.93 -10.68 -0.93
C ALA A 337 -43.84 -9.64 0.20
N ALA A 338 -42.64 -9.08 0.42
CA ALA A 338 -42.38 -8.08 1.47
C ALA A 338 -42.86 -6.67 1.09
N LEU A 339 -42.68 -6.24 -0.17
CA LEU A 339 -42.84 -4.85 -0.62
C LEU A 339 -44.10 -4.63 -1.47
N GLY A 340 -44.75 -5.72 -1.92
CA GLY A 340 -45.91 -5.63 -2.79
C GLY A 340 -45.59 -5.21 -4.25
N PRO A 341 -46.59 -4.96 -5.10
CA PRO A 341 -46.41 -4.77 -6.53
C PRO A 341 -45.89 -3.37 -6.95
N LYS A 342 -45.94 -2.39 -6.06
CA LYS A 342 -45.64 -0.98 -6.40
C LYS A 342 -44.16 -0.65 -6.41
N VAL A 343 -43.30 -1.50 -5.84
CA VAL A 343 -41.87 -1.26 -5.73
C VAL A 343 -41.12 -1.91 -6.91
N ALA A 344 -40.25 -1.16 -7.56
CA ALA A 344 -39.35 -1.69 -8.57
C ALA A 344 -38.23 -2.50 -7.88
N LEU A 345 -38.02 -3.75 -8.32
CA LEU A 345 -37.06 -4.66 -7.69
C LEU A 345 -35.73 -4.64 -8.44
N ALA A 346 -34.73 -4.03 -7.85
CA ALA A 346 -33.37 -3.89 -8.38
C ALA A 346 -32.31 -3.99 -7.26
N ASN A 347 -31.07 -3.98 -7.61
CA ASN A 347 -29.92 -3.72 -6.73
C ASN A 347 -29.08 -2.61 -7.38
N PRO A 348 -28.97 -1.42 -6.80
CA PRO A 348 -29.53 -0.97 -5.50
C PRO A 348 -31.06 -1.00 -5.44
N LEU A 349 -31.58 -1.30 -4.23
CA LEU A 349 -33.03 -1.34 -3.96
C LEU A 349 -33.47 -0.03 -3.31
N ASP A 350 -34.44 0.66 -3.97
CA ASP A 350 -35.27 1.66 -3.31
C ASP A 350 -36.52 0.95 -2.77
N TYR A 351 -36.57 0.73 -1.45
CA TYR A 351 -37.72 0.07 -0.83
C TYR A 351 -38.86 1.05 -0.48
N HIS A 352 -38.67 2.35 -0.77
CA HIS A 352 -39.58 3.45 -0.46
C HIS A 352 -39.91 3.59 1.03
N THR A 353 -40.63 4.64 1.40
CA THR A 353 -41.06 4.90 2.78
C THR A 353 -42.34 4.16 3.18
N TYR A 354 -42.90 3.31 2.27
CA TYR A 354 -44.19 2.62 2.55
C TYR A 354 -44.15 1.67 3.74
N ILE A 355 -42.98 1.12 4.05
CA ILE A 355 -42.77 0.21 5.17
C ILE A 355 -41.95 0.85 6.30
N TRP A 356 -41.67 2.17 6.18
CA TRP A 356 -40.96 2.89 7.25
C TRP A 356 -41.76 2.82 8.54
N ASP A 357 -41.08 2.67 9.69
CA ASP A 357 -41.66 2.45 11.01
C ASP A 357 -42.27 1.04 11.26
N ASP A 358 -42.30 0.16 10.25
CA ASP A 358 -42.63 -1.26 10.41
C ASP A 358 -41.32 -2.10 10.36
N ALA A 359 -40.60 -2.14 11.49
CA ALA A 359 -39.33 -2.84 11.56
C ALA A 359 -39.39 -4.32 11.12
N PRO A 360 -40.43 -5.11 11.44
CA PRO A 360 -40.61 -6.46 10.89
C PRO A 360 -40.78 -6.52 9.37
N ALA A 361 -41.51 -5.58 8.75
CA ALA A 361 -41.63 -5.51 7.30
C ALA A 361 -40.34 -5.12 6.62
N MET A 362 -39.65 -4.10 7.14
CA MET A 362 -38.31 -3.71 6.70
C MET A 362 -37.33 -4.89 6.81
N ALA A 363 -37.31 -5.59 7.95
CA ALA A 363 -36.43 -6.73 8.17
C ALA A 363 -36.63 -7.86 7.14
N ARG A 364 -37.85 -8.15 6.74
CA ARG A 364 -38.14 -9.14 5.68
C ARG A 364 -37.54 -8.73 4.34
N ALA A 365 -37.66 -7.45 3.97
CA ALA A 365 -37.09 -6.91 2.74
C ALA A 365 -35.54 -6.95 2.79
N PHE A 366 -34.93 -6.51 3.90
CA PHE A 366 -33.48 -6.50 4.08
C PHE A 366 -32.93 -7.94 4.08
N LYS A 367 -33.58 -8.88 4.76
CA LYS A 367 -33.17 -10.30 4.75
C LYS A 367 -33.21 -10.91 3.35
N ALA A 368 -34.21 -10.56 2.54
CA ALA A 368 -34.26 -10.98 1.15
C ALA A 368 -33.10 -10.44 0.32
N MET A 369 -32.72 -9.18 0.52
CA MET A 369 -31.55 -8.57 -0.14
C MET A 369 -30.21 -9.21 0.29
N LEU A 370 -30.08 -9.61 1.56
CA LEU A 370 -28.86 -10.23 2.10
C LEU A 370 -28.67 -11.68 1.66
N SER A 371 -29.65 -12.28 0.99
CA SER A 371 -29.55 -13.66 0.50
C SER A 371 -28.67 -13.74 -0.75
N GLY A 372 -27.97 -14.87 -0.93
CA GLY A 372 -27.12 -15.11 -2.11
C GLY A 372 -25.63 -14.96 -1.84
N ASP A 373 -24.85 -14.91 -2.93
CA ASP A 373 -23.39 -14.79 -2.89
C ASP A 373 -22.98 -13.32 -2.85
N LEU A 374 -22.93 -12.77 -1.64
CA LEU A 374 -22.61 -11.37 -1.36
C LEU A 374 -21.48 -11.28 -0.32
N GLY A 375 -20.59 -10.30 -0.48
CA GLY A 375 -19.60 -9.95 0.52
C GLY A 375 -20.18 -9.10 1.65
N LEU A 376 -21.09 -8.18 1.33
CA LEU A 376 -21.67 -7.23 2.29
C LEU A 376 -23.08 -6.79 1.84
N GLY A 377 -23.96 -6.57 2.81
CA GLY A 377 -25.19 -5.76 2.63
C GLY A 377 -24.95 -4.35 3.13
N CYS A 378 -25.50 -3.37 2.43
CA CYS A 378 -25.41 -1.95 2.79
C CYS A 378 -26.82 -1.36 2.91
N LEU A 379 -27.22 -0.95 4.10
CA LEU A 379 -28.38 -0.08 4.29
C LEU A 379 -27.89 1.36 4.27
N ILE A 380 -28.33 2.14 3.28
CA ILE A 380 -28.01 3.56 3.20
C ILE A 380 -29.02 4.30 4.07
N VAL A 381 -28.53 4.99 5.09
CA VAL A 381 -29.38 5.72 6.05
C VAL A 381 -28.58 6.83 6.72
N ASP A 382 -29.10 8.05 6.67
CA ASP A 382 -28.58 9.21 7.40
C ASP A 382 -29.47 9.49 8.60
N PHE A 383 -28.86 9.49 9.79
CA PHE A 383 -29.55 9.77 11.03
C PHE A 383 -29.61 11.28 11.30
N PRO A 384 -30.70 11.77 11.90
CA PRO A 384 -30.84 13.18 12.16
C PRO A 384 -29.88 13.66 13.27
N ARG A 385 -29.55 14.93 13.24
CA ARG A 385 -28.77 15.58 14.28
C ARG A 385 -29.56 15.60 15.60
N THR A 386 -29.01 14.97 16.63
CA THR A 386 -29.67 14.86 17.96
C THR A 386 -29.75 16.17 18.74
N ASP A 387 -28.94 17.16 18.37
CA ASP A 387 -28.99 18.52 18.98
C ASP A 387 -30.15 19.37 18.45
N ARG A 388 -30.84 18.97 17.39
CA ARG A 388 -31.91 19.72 16.71
C ARG A 388 -33.13 18.91 16.35
N CYS A 389 -33.00 17.59 16.25
CA CYS A 389 -34.03 16.71 15.73
C CYS A 389 -34.24 15.50 16.63
N SER A 390 -35.44 14.88 16.55
CA SER A 390 -35.73 13.63 17.25
C SER A 390 -35.19 12.43 16.45
N MET A 391 -34.63 11.47 17.16
CA MET A 391 -34.16 10.19 16.61
C MET A 391 -35.26 9.13 16.51
N ALA A 392 -36.40 9.30 17.19
CA ALA A 392 -37.38 8.23 17.40
C ALA A 392 -37.87 7.55 16.11
N ALA A 393 -38.08 8.32 15.04
CA ALA A 393 -38.52 7.77 13.77
C ALA A 393 -37.43 6.98 13.00
N TRP A 394 -36.17 7.00 13.43
CA TRP A 394 -35.04 6.27 12.81
C TRP A 394 -34.65 5.00 13.56
N ASP A 395 -35.18 4.80 14.78
CA ASP A 395 -34.89 3.62 15.60
C ASP A 395 -35.33 2.33 14.88
N CYS A 396 -36.38 2.38 14.06
CA CYS A 396 -36.85 1.26 13.24
C CYS A 396 -35.77 0.76 12.25
N ALA A 397 -34.89 1.64 11.74
CA ALA A 397 -33.84 1.25 10.80
C ALA A 397 -32.76 0.36 11.47
N ILE A 398 -32.36 0.70 12.71
CA ILE A 398 -31.43 -0.14 13.48
C ILE A 398 -32.08 -1.47 13.86
N GLU A 399 -33.33 -1.45 14.36
CA GLU A 399 -34.03 -2.67 14.76
C GLU A 399 -34.32 -3.60 13.57
N ALA A 400 -34.78 -3.06 12.44
CA ALA A 400 -35.00 -3.85 11.22
C ALA A 400 -33.69 -4.48 10.70
N SER A 401 -32.60 -3.74 10.75
CA SER A 401 -31.27 -4.22 10.35
C SER A 401 -30.78 -5.34 11.28
N ARG A 402 -30.97 -5.18 12.61
CA ARG A 402 -30.65 -6.20 13.60
C ARG A 402 -31.41 -7.50 13.33
N LEU A 403 -32.72 -7.41 13.14
CA LEU A 403 -33.59 -8.56 12.82
C LEU A 403 -33.20 -9.22 11.49
N ALA A 404 -32.81 -8.43 10.48
CA ALA A 404 -32.37 -8.96 9.19
C ALA A 404 -31.01 -9.66 9.27
N ALA A 405 -30.10 -9.16 10.10
CA ALA A 405 -28.76 -9.72 10.30
C ALA A 405 -28.79 -11.02 11.12
N GLU A 406 -29.83 -11.27 11.90
CA GLU A 406 -29.97 -12.50 12.68
C GLU A 406 -29.95 -13.75 11.79
N GLY A 407 -28.90 -14.57 11.93
CA GLY A 407 -28.71 -15.78 11.14
C GLY A 407 -28.34 -15.57 9.68
N ALA A 408 -28.10 -14.31 9.25
CA ALA A 408 -27.60 -14.02 7.91
C ALA A 408 -26.12 -14.37 7.78
N ALA A 409 -25.74 -15.01 6.67
CA ALA A 409 -24.33 -15.30 6.36
C ALA A 409 -23.59 -14.07 5.81
N THR A 410 -24.33 -13.07 5.32
CA THR A 410 -23.80 -11.82 4.79
C THR A 410 -23.85 -10.76 5.88
N PRO A 411 -22.72 -10.15 6.28
CA PRO A 411 -22.73 -9.05 7.24
C PRO A 411 -23.46 -7.83 6.69
N LEU A 412 -24.05 -7.02 7.59
CA LEU A 412 -24.81 -5.84 7.23
C LEU A 412 -24.16 -4.57 7.79
N ALA A 413 -23.89 -3.62 6.91
CA ALA A 413 -23.43 -2.29 7.25
C ALA A 413 -24.56 -1.26 7.13
N LEU A 414 -24.61 -0.30 8.07
CA LEU A 414 -25.35 0.94 7.94
C LEU A 414 -24.41 2.00 7.42
N VAL A 415 -24.71 2.57 6.27
CA VAL A 415 -23.83 3.51 5.57
C VAL A 415 -24.49 4.87 5.52
N ALA A 416 -23.88 5.87 6.15
CA ALA A 416 -24.32 7.25 6.00
C ALA A 416 -23.74 7.84 4.69
N THR A 417 -24.56 8.61 3.96
CA THR A 417 -24.08 9.30 2.75
C THR A 417 -23.02 10.34 3.07
N LEU A 418 -23.20 11.06 4.18
CA LEU A 418 -22.24 12.00 4.73
C LEU A 418 -21.73 11.52 6.10
N PRO A 419 -20.47 11.77 6.45
CA PRO A 419 -19.94 11.37 7.77
C PRO A 419 -20.77 11.87 8.95
N GLU A 420 -21.37 13.04 8.83
CA GLU A 420 -22.23 13.68 9.84
C GLU A 420 -23.58 12.98 10.01
N GLY A 421 -24.01 12.18 9.03
CA GLY A 421 -25.26 11.41 9.05
C GLY A 421 -25.23 10.23 10.03
N LEU A 422 -24.10 9.98 10.72
CA LEU A 422 -23.95 8.90 11.69
C LEU A 422 -23.05 9.34 12.84
N SER A 423 -23.68 9.88 13.91
CA SER A 423 -22.94 10.36 15.10
C SER A 423 -22.34 9.20 15.93
N GLU A 424 -21.33 9.47 16.75
CA GLU A 424 -20.67 8.46 17.58
C GLU A 424 -21.64 7.65 18.46
N PRO A 425 -22.63 8.27 19.16
CA PRO A 425 -23.62 7.51 19.93
C PRO A 425 -24.46 6.57 19.04
N VAL A 426 -24.78 6.97 17.81
CA VAL A 426 -25.54 6.12 16.86
C VAL A 426 -24.65 4.99 16.36
N ALA A 427 -23.37 5.27 16.05
CA ALA A 427 -22.39 4.25 15.68
C ALA A 427 -22.25 3.19 16.78
N GLN A 428 -22.19 3.61 18.04
CA GLN A 428 -22.12 2.70 19.18
C GLN A 428 -23.37 1.81 19.27
N ARG A 429 -24.56 2.38 19.11
CA ARG A 429 -25.82 1.60 19.07
C ARG A 429 -25.86 0.59 17.94
N CYS A 430 -25.36 0.94 16.76
CA CYS A 430 -25.24 0.00 15.64
C CYS A 430 -24.31 -1.18 16.01
N ILE A 431 -23.15 -0.90 16.60
CA ILE A 431 -22.19 -1.92 17.04
C ILE A 431 -22.80 -2.86 18.07
N GLU A 432 -23.51 -2.33 19.08
CA GLU A 432 -24.22 -3.09 20.10
C GLU A 432 -25.32 -3.99 19.50
N ALA A 433 -25.92 -3.55 18.40
CA ALA A 433 -26.88 -4.34 17.61
C ALA A 433 -26.21 -5.36 16.66
N GLY A 434 -24.90 -5.50 16.65
CA GLY A 434 -24.15 -6.39 15.76
C GLY A 434 -24.07 -5.91 14.30
N LEU A 435 -24.24 -4.60 14.09
CA LEU A 435 -24.20 -3.95 12.78
C LEU A 435 -22.92 -3.13 12.61
N ILE A 436 -22.55 -2.86 11.37
CA ILE A 436 -21.29 -2.17 11.04
C ILE A 436 -21.61 -0.73 10.59
N PRO A 437 -21.36 0.30 11.42
CA PRO A 437 -21.56 1.68 11.00
C PRO A 437 -20.43 2.14 10.08
N LEU A 438 -20.72 2.61 8.86
CA LEU A 438 -19.76 3.18 7.92
C LEU A 438 -20.14 4.64 7.61
N LEU A 439 -19.17 5.55 7.76
CA LEU A 439 -19.38 6.99 7.71
C LEU A 439 -18.85 7.58 6.41
N GLY A 440 -19.76 8.14 5.60
CA GLY A 440 -19.46 8.71 4.29
C GLY A 440 -19.43 7.65 3.20
N LEU A 441 -20.29 7.82 2.18
CA LEU A 441 -20.47 6.82 1.13
C LEU A 441 -19.17 6.49 0.40
N ASP A 442 -18.38 7.50 0.05
CA ASP A 442 -17.14 7.32 -0.73
C ASP A 442 -16.07 6.56 0.07
N ASP A 443 -15.94 6.87 1.37
CA ASP A 443 -15.04 6.17 2.29
C ASP A 443 -15.53 4.73 2.56
N ALA A 444 -16.85 4.52 2.67
CA ALA A 444 -17.44 3.20 2.82
C ALA A 444 -17.20 2.31 1.61
N LEU A 445 -17.39 2.83 0.39
CA LEU A 445 -17.09 2.09 -0.85
C LEU A 445 -15.60 1.77 -0.97
N SER A 446 -14.74 2.72 -0.60
CA SER A 446 -13.28 2.47 -0.54
C SER A 446 -12.91 1.38 0.47
N ALA A 447 -13.59 1.34 1.62
CA ALA A 447 -13.42 0.29 2.62
C ALA A 447 -13.88 -1.08 2.12
N ILE A 448 -14.99 -1.13 1.38
CA ILE A 448 -15.52 -2.36 0.77
C ILE A 448 -14.54 -2.92 -0.27
N GLU A 449 -14.02 -2.08 -1.17
CA GLU A 449 -12.99 -2.48 -2.14
C GLU A 449 -11.75 -3.06 -1.45
N ALA A 450 -11.25 -2.35 -0.45
CA ALA A 450 -10.08 -2.77 0.31
C ALA A 450 -10.31 -4.08 1.07
N ALA A 451 -11.48 -4.25 1.71
CA ALA A 451 -11.83 -5.46 2.43
C ALA A 451 -12.05 -6.66 1.49
N ALA A 452 -12.61 -6.44 0.31
CA ALA A 452 -12.76 -7.46 -0.73
C ALA A 452 -11.40 -7.87 -1.32
N PHE A 453 -10.49 -6.92 -1.52
CA PHE A 453 -9.11 -7.21 -1.91
C PHE A 453 -8.39 -8.09 -0.88
N LEU A 454 -8.56 -7.82 0.42
CA LEU A 454 -8.00 -8.60 1.51
C LEU A 454 -8.58 -10.02 1.60
N GLY A 455 -9.81 -10.23 1.17
CA GLY A 455 -10.49 -11.52 1.18
C GLY A 455 -10.11 -12.46 0.03
N GLN A 456 -9.36 -11.99 -0.96
CA GLN A 456 -8.90 -12.83 -2.07
C GLN A 456 -7.88 -13.86 -1.58
N ALA A 457 -8.07 -15.13 -1.95
CA ALA A 457 -7.09 -16.17 -1.71
C ALA A 457 -5.78 -15.86 -2.44
N ARG A 458 -4.66 -15.87 -1.72
CA ARG A 458 -3.34 -15.56 -2.25
C ARG A 458 -2.34 -16.62 -1.81
N ARG A 459 -1.43 -16.95 -2.73
CA ARG A 459 -0.22 -17.72 -2.40
C ARG A 459 0.84 -16.78 -1.84
N ASP A 460 1.73 -17.31 -1.03
CA ASP A 460 2.91 -16.56 -0.60
C ASP A 460 3.77 -16.22 -1.82
N PRO A 461 4.09 -14.93 -2.04
CA PRO A 461 4.94 -14.56 -3.15
C PRO A 461 6.38 -15.02 -2.90
N ALA A 462 7.12 -15.29 -3.98
CA ALA A 462 8.57 -15.47 -3.88
C ALA A 462 9.21 -14.21 -3.28
N PRO A 463 10.36 -14.32 -2.58
CA PRO A 463 11.06 -13.16 -2.05
C PRO A 463 11.39 -12.14 -3.15
N LEU A 464 11.29 -10.85 -2.83
CA LEU A 464 11.62 -9.76 -3.74
C LEU A 464 13.06 -9.86 -4.24
N LEU A 465 13.29 -9.52 -5.50
CA LEU A 465 14.64 -9.37 -6.02
C LEU A 465 15.21 -8.01 -5.57
N LEU A 466 16.24 -8.05 -4.73
CA LEU A 466 16.91 -6.85 -4.23
C LEU A 466 18.10 -6.50 -5.12
N PRO A 467 18.29 -5.20 -5.45
CA PRO A 467 19.45 -4.75 -6.21
C PRO A 467 20.72 -4.75 -5.35
N GLY A 468 21.88 -4.86 -6.02
CA GLY A 468 23.19 -4.62 -5.40
C GLY A 468 23.47 -3.15 -5.12
N THR A 469 24.71 -2.84 -4.74
CA THR A 469 25.16 -1.45 -4.57
C THR A 469 25.24 -0.74 -5.94
N PRO A 470 24.81 0.53 -6.06
CA PRO A 470 24.94 1.29 -7.30
C PRO A 470 26.40 1.44 -7.71
N GLY A 471 26.68 1.29 -9.01
CA GLY A 471 27.96 1.61 -9.63
C GLY A 471 27.86 2.85 -10.51
N THR A 472 28.94 3.17 -11.24
CA THR A 472 28.91 4.22 -12.27
C THR A 472 28.06 3.74 -13.45
N PRO A 473 26.97 4.43 -13.85
CA PRO A 473 26.10 3.97 -14.92
C PRO A 473 26.82 3.94 -16.27
N ARG A 474 26.69 2.82 -17.00
CA ARG A 474 27.07 2.66 -18.41
C ARG A 474 25.91 2.08 -19.20
N THR A 475 25.48 2.77 -20.23
CA THR A 475 24.47 2.28 -21.17
C THR A 475 25.16 1.46 -22.25
N LEU A 476 24.65 0.26 -22.51
CA LEU A 476 25.11 -0.62 -23.58
C LEU A 476 24.64 -0.07 -24.95
N THR A 477 25.39 -0.36 -26.01
CA THR A 477 24.85 -0.14 -27.36
C THR A 477 23.66 -1.06 -27.61
N GLU A 478 22.78 -0.71 -28.55
CA GLU A 478 21.59 -1.52 -28.86
C GLU A 478 21.97 -2.97 -29.25
N ALA A 479 23.04 -3.14 -30.02
CA ALA A 479 23.53 -4.46 -30.42
C ALA A 479 24.01 -5.27 -29.19
N GLU A 480 24.76 -4.65 -28.27
CA GLU A 480 25.20 -5.29 -27.01
C GLU A 480 24.01 -5.64 -26.13
N ALA A 481 23.03 -4.74 -25.98
CA ALA A 481 21.83 -4.94 -25.19
C ALA A 481 21.00 -6.13 -25.73
N LYS A 482 20.73 -6.15 -27.02
CA LYS A 482 20.02 -7.25 -27.69
C LYS A 482 20.76 -8.58 -27.56
N ALA A 483 22.08 -8.60 -27.76
CA ALA A 483 22.88 -9.81 -27.62
C ALA A 483 22.86 -10.34 -26.19
N ALA A 484 22.96 -9.46 -25.19
CA ALA A 484 22.89 -9.83 -23.79
C ALA A 484 21.51 -10.41 -23.40
N LEU A 485 20.42 -9.80 -23.86
CA LEU A 485 19.05 -10.27 -23.60
C LEU A 485 18.73 -11.56 -24.37
N ALA A 486 19.19 -11.69 -25.61
CA ALA A 486 19.03 -12.91 -26.41
C ALA A 486 19.73 -14.11 -25.77
N GLY A 487 20.86 -13.91 -25.10
CA GLY A 487 21.53 -14.91 -24.29
C GLY A 487 20.68 -15.52 -23.17
N HIS A 488 19.58 -14.84 -22.79
CA HIS A 488 18.59 -15.30 -21.82
C HIS A 488 17.25 -15.75 -22.45
N GLY A 489 17.21 -15.84 -23.80
CA GLY A 489 16.04 -16.37 -24.52
C GLY A 489 15.10 -15.32 -25.09
N LEU A 490 15.42 -14.01 -24.99
CA LEU A 490 14.63 -12.98 -25.64
C LEU A 490 14.82 -13.06 -27.16
N GLU A 491 13.73 -13.12 -27.91
CA GLU A 491 13.79 -13.09 -29.36
C GLU A 491 14.07 -11.66 -29.86
N VAL A 492 15.12 -11.55 -30.72
CA VAL A 492 15.53 -10.29 -31.33
C VAL A 492 15.58 -10.48 -32.87
N PRO A 493 15.48 -9.40 -33.65
CA PRO A 493 15.58 -9.51 -35.11
C PRO A 493 16.91 -10.14 -35.55
N ARG A 494 16.90 -10.88 -36.64
CA ARG A 494 18.15 -11.22 -37.32
C ARG A 494 18.85 -9.95 -37.73
N HIS A 495 20.12 -9.85 -37.45
CA HIS A 495 20.83 -8.59 -37.62
C HIS A 495 22.26 -8.79 -38.17
N ALA A 496 22.77 -7.73 -38.76
CA ALA A 496 24.15 -7.60 -39.18
C ALA A 496 24.67 -6.20 -38.88
N ARG A 497 25.85 -6.11 -38.30
CA ARG A 497 26.48 -4.80 -38.01
C ARG A 497 27.37 -4.40 -39.20
N ALA A 498 27.23 -3.13 -39.61
CA ALA A 498 28.14 -2.49 -40.54
C ALA A 498 28.98 -1.45 -39.81
N ALA A 499 30.25 -1.75 -39.54
CA ALA A 499 31.17 -0.89 -38.78
C ALA A 499 31.69 0.30 -39.63
N GLN A 500 31.37 0.35 -40.91
CA GLN A 500 31.70 1.43 -41.84
C GLN A 500 30.76 1.44 -43.03
N ALA A 501 30.59 2.58 -43.69
CA ALA A 501 29.66 2.74 -44.82
C ALA A 501 29.87 1.75 -45.99
N GLY A 502 31.10 1.27 -46.22
CA GLY A 502 31.43 0.27 -47.24
C GLY A 502 30.84 -1.10 -46.97
N ALA A 503 30.66 -1.50 -45.72
CA ALA A 503 30.10 -2.78 -45.29
C ALA A 503 28.56 -2.82 -45.31
N LEU A 504 27.90 -1.66 -45.43
CA LEU A 504 26.45 -1.52 -45.27
C LEU A 504 25.66 -2.32 -46.33
N ALA A 505 26.13 -2.33 -47.58
CA ALA A 505 25.49 -3.06 -48.66
C ALA A 505 25.58 -4.60 -48.49
N GLU A 506 26.71 -5.09 -47.96
CA GLU A 506 26.90 -6.51 -47.66
C GLU A 506 26.00 -6.94 -46.47
N ALA A 507 25.95 -6.12 -45.45
CA ALA A 507 25.05 -6.36 -44.30
C ALA A 507 23.58 -6.41 -44.72
N ALA A 508 23.14 -5.47 -45.57
CA ALA A 508 21.78 -5.45 -46.12
C ALA A 508 21.50 -6.68 -47.02
N HIS A 509 22.44 -7.08 -47.83
CA HIS A 509 22.30 -8.30 -48.68
C HIS A 509 22.17 -9.57 -47.83
N ARG A 510 22.92 -9.67 -46.73
CA ARG A 510 22.87 -10.82 -45.80
C ARG A 510 21.54 -10.95 -45.09
N ILE A 511 20.92 -9.81 -44.72
CA ILE A 511 19.63 -9.81 -44.03
C ILE A 511 18.48 -10.03 -45.01
N GLY A 512 18.50 -9.38 -46.18
CA GLY A 512 17.43 -9.40 -47.17
C GLY A 512 16.26 -8.49 -46.81
N ALA A 513 15.47 -8.11 -47.83
CA ALA A 513 14.24 -7.33 -47.60
C ALA A 513 13.09 -8.21 -47.07
N PRO A 514 12.19 -7.70 -46.28
CA PRO A 514 12.15 -6.33 -45.71
C PRO A 514 13.17 -6.13 -44.57
N LEU A 515 13.82 -4.97 -44.53
CA LEU A 515 14.84 -4.67 -43.53
C LEU A 515 14.72 -3.25 -42.92
N VAL A 516 15.38 -3.06 -41.80
CA VAL A 516 15.51 -1.77 -41.07
C VAL A 516 17.00 -1.48 -40.90
N ILE A 517 17.40 -0.25 -41.16
CA ILE A 517 18.76 0.24 -40.92
C ILE A 517 18.71 1.27 -39.79
N LYS A 518 19.51 1.05 -38.76
CA LYS A 518 19.58 1.93 -37.57
C LYS A 518 20.99 2.48 -37.39
N ALA A 519 21.09 3.74 -37.04
CA ALA A 519 22.35 4.35 -36.60
C ALA A 519 22.74 3.81 -35.22
N GLU A 520 24.01 3.43 -35.03
CA GLU A 520 24.54 3.13 -33.70
C GLU A 520 25.13 4.38 -33.02
N GLY A 521 25.06 4.44 -31.69
CA GLY A 521 25.64 5.52 -30.88
C GLY A 521 24.79 6.80 -30.77
N LEU A 522 23.60 6.84 -31.37
CA LEU A 522 22.66 7.96 -31.22
C LEU A 522 21.63 7.65 -30.13
N ALA A 523 21.48 8.57 -29.18
CA ALA A 523 20.32 8.59 -28.29
C ALA A 523 19.10 9.15 -29.07
N HIS A 524 17.88 8.65 -28.77
CA HIS A 524 16.62 9.07 -29.45
C HIS A 524 16.70 9.01 -30.97
N LYS A 525 17.12 7.85 -31.51
CA LYS A 525 17.39 7.61 -32.94
C LYS A 525 16.23 7.99 -33.85
N SER A 526 14.99 7.70 -33.44
CA SER A 526 13.79 8.00 -34.22
C SER A 526 13.59 9.50 -34.48
N ASP A 527 13.85 10.33 -33.48
CA ASP A 527 13.68 11.80 -33.56
C ASP A 527 14.77 12.46 -34.41
N LEU A 528 15.94 11.82 -34.47
CA LEU A 528 17.12 12.32 -35.21
C LEU A 528 17.25 11.74 -36.63
N GLY A 529 16.24 11.01 -37.13
CA GLY A 529 16.29 10.36 -38.43
C GLY A 529 17.30 9.20 -38.48
N GLY A 530 17.63 8.60 -37.35
CA GLY A 530 18.58 7.48 -37.22
C GLY A 530 17.98 6.10 -37.50
N VAL A 531 16.75 6.03 -38.04
CA VAL A 531 16.09 4.76 -38.42
C VAL A 531 15.52 4.90 -39.83
N VAL A 532 15.84 3.97 -40.71
CA VAL A 532 15.31 3.90 -42.08
C VAL A 532 14.68 2.54 -42.30
N LEU A 533 13.44 2.53 -42.78
CA LEU A 533 12.69 1.33 -43.12
C LEU A 533 12.84 1.04 -44.63
N ALA A 534 13.10 -0.22 -44.98
CA ALA A 534 13.17 -0.71 -46.35
C ALA A 534 12.24 -1.92 -46.55
N PRO A 535 10.94 -1.68 -46.80
CA PRO A 535 9.97 -2.75 -46.94
C PRO A 535 10.14 -3.54 -48.24
N GLU A 536 10.62 -2.91 -49.34
CA GLU A 536 10.71 -3.52 -50.66
C GLU A 536 12.11 -3.36 -51.30
N ASP A 537 12.63 -2.13 -51.39
CA ASP A 537 13.92 -1.86 -52.07
C ASP A 537 15.01 -1.38 -51.08
N PRO A 538 16.02 -2.21 -50.81
CA PRO A 538 17.14 -1.83 -49.94
C PRO A 538 18.00 -0.67 -50.47
N GLN A 539 18.04 -0.41 -51.79
CA GLN A 539 18.94 0.59 -52.37
C GLN A 539 18.61 2.01 -51.94
N VAL A 540 17.31 2.35 -51.86
CA VAL A 540 16.87 3.66 -51.37
C VAL A 540 17.23 3.83 -49.89
N ALA A 541 17.01 2.80 -49.07
CA ALA A 541 17.35 2.79 -47.65
C ALA A 541 18.87 2.92 -47.43
N LEU A 542 19.69 2.22 -48.24
CA LEU A 542 21.15 2.35 -48.16
C LEU A 542 21.63 3.78 -48.47
N ALA A 543 20.99 4.45 -49.45
CA ALA A 543 21.32 5.83 -49.78
C ALA A 543 20.93 6.82 -48.65
N GLN A 544 19.84 6.55 -47.95
CA GLN A 544 19.41 7.36 -46.79
C GLN A 544 20.29 7.07 -45.57
N ALA A 545 20.58 5.79 -45.28
CA ALA A 545 21.39 5.40 -44.13
C ALA A 545 22.82 5.99 -44.17
N ARG A 546 23.42 6.13 -45.37
CA ARG A 546 24.73 6.78 -45.57
C ARG A 546 24.75 8.27 -45.20
N LYS A 547 23.57 8.91 -45.06
CA LYS A 547 23.45 10.31 -44.67
C LYS A 547 23.22 10.48 -43.15
N MET A 548 23.04 9.38 -42.42
CA MET A 548 22.88 9.44 -40.97
C MET A 548 24.16 9.93 -40.30
N PRO A 549 24.06 10.72 -39.23
CA PRO A 549 25.23 11.24 -38.50
C PRO A 549 25.82 10.17 -37.57
N CYS A 550 26.30 9.08 -38.14
CA CYS A 550 26.92 7.96 -37.42
C CYS A 550 28.00 7.27 -38.25
N ASP A 551 28.92 6.56 -37.59
CA ASP A 551 30.01 5.84 -38.18
C ASP A 551 29.75 4.33 -38.32
N SER A 552 28.69 3.82 -37.69
CA SER A 552 28.29 2.43 -37.71
C SER A 552 26.77 2.25 -37.75
N TRP A 553 26.32 1.16 -38.33
CA TRP A 553 24.90 0.84 -38.54
C TRP A 553 24.58 -0.58 -38.10
N LEU A 554 23.39 -0.74 -37.54
CA LEU A 554 22.76 -2.03 -37.30
C LEU A 554 21.70 -2.26 -38.38
N VAL A 555 21.86 -3.30 -39.19
CA VAL A 555 20.91 -3.74 -40.22
C VAL A 555 20.13 -4.93 -39.68
N GLU A 556 18.81 -4.84 -39.68
CA GLU A 556 17.93 -5.84 -39.06
C GLU A 556 16.82 -6.26 -40.01
N GLU A 557 16.31 -7.49 -39.84
CA GLU A 557 15.05 -7.87 -40.49
C GLU A 557 13.91 -6.97 -39.98
N MET A 558 13.04 -6.55 -40.87
CA MET A 558 11.84 -5.80 -40.53
C MET A 558 10.74 -6.76 -40.06
N ILE A 559 10.27 -6.63 -38.85
CA ILE A 559 9.17 -7.44 -38.32
C ILE A 559 7.85 -6.90 -38.86
N THR A 560 7.11 -7.78 -39.55
CA THR A 560 5.82 -7.46 -40.18
C THR A 560 4.68 -8.24 -39.52
N GLY A 561 3.42 -7.81 -39.75
CA GLY A 561 2.26 -8.49 -39.21
C GLY A 561 2.02 -8.23 -37.71
N ALA A 562 2.48 -7.09 -37.19
CA ALA A 562 2.25 -6.68 -35.82
C ALA A 562 0.77 -6.65 -35.49
N VAL A 563 0.38 -7.32 -34.43
CA VAL A 563 -0.95 -7.25 -33.79
C VAL A 563 -0.97 -6.12 -32.78
N ALA A 564 0.10 -5.99 -32.00
CA ALA A 564 0.31 -4.95 -31.01
C ALA A 564 1.81 -4.70 -30.77
N GLU A 565 2.10 -3.55 -30.20
CA GLU A 565 3.42 -3.19 -29.69
C GLU A 565 3.34 -3.05 -28.18
N LEU A 566 4.25 -3.69 -27.46
CA LEU A 566 4.33 -3.61 -25.99
C LEU A 566 5.62 -2.92 -25.54
N LEU A 567 5.53 -2.24 -24.39
CA LEU A 567 6.64 -1.75 -23.60
C LEU A 567 6.93 -2.73 -22.47
N ILE A 568 8.18 -3.13 -22.32
CA ILE A 568 8.70 -3.85 -21.15
C ILE A 568 9.84 -3.02 -20.59
N GLY A 569 9.66 -2.47 -19.41
CA GLY A 569 10.68 -1.71 -18.69
C GLY A 569 10.98 -2.34 -17.33
N VAL A 570 12.24 -2.44 -16.94
CA VAL A 570 12.64 -2.79 -15.57
C VAL A 570 13.58 -1.73 -15.07
N VAL A 571 13.21 -1.11 -13.94
CA VAL A 571 14.01 -0.05 -13.33
C VAL A 571 14.35 -0.44 -11.90
N ARG A 572 15.57 -0.16 -11.50
CA ARG A 572 16.00 -0.24 -10.12
C ARG A 572 15.34 0.85 -9.29
N ASP A 573 14.47 0.47 -8.37
CA ASP A 573 13.87 1.37 -7.38
C ASP A 573 14.58 1.14 -6.02
N PRO A 574 15.25 2.17 -5.47
CA PRO A 574 16.05 2.01 -4.25
C PRO A 574 15.21 1.63 -3.02
N ALA A 575 13.90 1.90 -3.02
CA ALA A 575 13.01 1.60 -1.91
C ALA A 575 12.21 0.30 -2.10
N HIS A 576 12.09 -0.24 -3.33
CA HIS A 576 11.18 -1.36 -3.62
C HIS A 576 11.83 -2.53 -4.39
N GLY A 577 13.11 -2.41 -4.77
CA GLY A 577 13.79 -3.42 -5.59
C GLY A 577 13.66 -3.17 -7.07
N PHE A 578 13.43 -4.20 -7.88
CA PHE A 578 13.24 -4.04 -9.33
C PHE A 578 11.77 -3.95 -9.69
N VAL A 579 11.38 -2.82 -10.30
CA VAL A 579 10.01 -2.54 -10.76
C VAL A 579 9.92 -2.86 -12.25
N LEU A 580 9.15 -3.87 -12.59
CA LEU A 580 8.78 -4.20 -13.97
C LEU A 580 7.57 -3.34 -14.37
N THR A 581 7.70 -2.59 -15.45
CA THR A 581 6.61 -1.88 -16.13
C THR A 581 6.24 -2.64 -17.40
N LEU A 582 4.97 -2.94 -17.56
CA LEU A 582 4.37 -3.50 -18.76
C LEU A 582 3.33 -2.51 -19.28
N GLY A 583 3.30 -2.27 -20.60
CA GLY A 583 2.32 -1.35 -21.17
C GLY A 583 2.21 -1.41 -22.69
N ALA A 584 1.31 -0.58 -23.24
CA ALA A 584 1.27 -0.32 -24.66
C ALA A 584 2.59 0.36 -25.08
N GLY A 585 3.25 -0.19 -26.09
CA GLY A 585 4.52 0.26 -26.64
C GLY A 585 4.37 1.16 -27.85
N GLY A 586 5.51 1.48 -28.48
CA GLY A 586 5.60 2.30 -29.69
C GLY A 586 5.54 3.79 -29.43
N THR A 587 5.33 4.57 -30.48
CA THR A 587 5.39 6.05 -30.44
C THR A 587 4.31 6.73 -29.61
N LEU A 588 3.23 6.02 -29.26
CA LEU A 588 2.10 6.56 -28.49
C LEU A 588 2.16 6.19 -26.99
N THR A 589 3.21 5.56 -26.53
CA THR A 589 3.37 5.04 -25.16
C THR A 589 3.06 6.11 -24.10
N GLU A 590 3.64 7.30 -24.24
CA GLU A 590 3.47 8.41 -23.28
C GLU A 590 2.05 8.98 -23.30
N ILE A 591 1.42 9.04 -24.48
CA ILE A 591 0.07 9.59 -24.64
C ILE A 591 -0.97 8.64 -24.09
N MET A 592 -0.85 7.35 -24.39
CA MET A 592 -1.80 6.33 -23.94
C MET A 592 -1.70 6.05 -22.46
N ALA A 593 -0.51 6.12 -21.88
CA ALA A 593 -0.21 5.83 -20.47
C ALA A 593 -0.88 4.53 -19.97
N ASP A 594 -1.06 3.55 -20.86
CA ASP A 594 -1.67 2.25 -20.56
C ASP A 594 -0.60 1.31 -20.03
N THR A 595 -0.32 1.41 -18.74
CA THR A 595 0.76 0.68 -18.09
C THR A 595 0.31 0.04 -16.78
N THR A 596 0.89 -1.12 -16.47
CA THR A 596 0.83 -1.78 -15.17
C THR A 596 2.24 -2.04 -14.64
N ARG A 597 2.36 -2.19 -13.31
CA ARG A 597 3.66 -2.38 -12.67
C ARG A 597 3.65 -3.55 -11.72
N LEU A 598 4.73 -4.32 -11.76
CA LEU A 598 4.96 -5.51 -10.93
C LEU A 598 6.34 -5.41 -10.29
N LEU A 599 6.56 -6.17 -9.21
CA LEU A 599 7.90 -6.33 -8.61
C LEU A 599 8.49 -7.69 -8.97
N LEU A 600 9.75 -7.73 -9.33
CA LEU A 600 10.45 -8.97 -9.64
C LEU A 600 10.79 -9.77 -8.35
N PRO A 601 10.79 -11.13 -8.45
CA PRO A 601 10.43 -11.95 -9.59
C PRO A 601 8.91 -12.10 -9.74
N VAL A 602 8.42 -12.21 -10.98
CA VAL A 602 7.02 -12.49 -11.29
C VAL A 602 6.85 -13.92 -11.78
N THR A 603 5.66 -14.50 -11.57
CA THR A 603 5.26 -15.77 -12.19
C THR A 603 4.61 -15.51 -13.54
N ALA A 604 4.60 -16.51 -14.44
CA ALA A 604 3.89 -16.43 -15.71
C ALA A 604 2.41 -16.04 -15.53
N ASP A 605 1.71 -16.66 -14.56
CA ASP A 605 0.30 -16.37 -14.26
C ASP A 605 0.09 -14.91 -13.81
N ALA A 606 0.98 -14.38 -12.96
CA ALA A 606 0.89 -13.00 -12.48
C ALA A 606 1.12 -11.99 -13.60
N PHE A 607 2.05 -12.31 -14.51
CA PHE A 607 2.30 -11.50 -15.70
C PHE A 607 1.11 -11.55 -16.66
N ASP A 608 0.57 -12.73 -16.91
CA ASP A 608 -0.57 -12.94 -17.79
C ASP A 608 -1.81 -12.18 -17.31
N ALA A 609 -2.08 -12.23 -15.99
CA ALA A 609 -3.14 -11.44 -15.37
C ALA A 609 -2.91 -9.92 -15.48
N ALA A 610 -1.65 -9.46 -15.38
CA ALA A 610 -1.29 -8.06 -15.55
C ALA A 610 -1.49 -7.59 -17.00
N LEU A 611 -1.18 -8.43 -17.97
CA LEU A 611 -1.40 -8.18 -19.41
C LEU A 611 -2.90 -8.02 -19.71
N ASP A 612 -3.74 -8.85 -19.08
CA ASP A 612 -5.21 -8.77 -19.21
C ASP A 612 -5.82 -7.49 -18.64
N GLY A 613 -5.15 -6.85 -17.70
CA GLY A 613 -5.56 -5.57 -17.11
C GLY A 613 -5.28 -4.34 -17.97
N LEU A 614 -4.51 -4.46 -19.06
CA LEU A 614 -4.21 -3.35 -19.95
C LEU A 614 -5.39 -3.04 -20.88
N ARG A 615 -5.57 -1.77 -21.24
CA ARG A 615 -6.60 -1.35 -22.22
C ARG A 615 -6.31 -1.91 -23.62
N ILE A 616 -5.04 -2.19 -23.94
CA ILE A 616 -4.62 -2.81 -25.19
C ILE A 616 -4.94 -4.32 -25.26
N ALA A 617 -5.26 -4.98 -24.13
CA ALA A 617 -5.49 -6.42 -24.07
C ALA A 617 -6.49 -6.99 -25.11
N PRO A 618 -7.60 -6.29 -25.47
CA PRO A 618 -8.49 -6.76 -26.54
C PRO A 618 -7.79 -6.95 -27.90
N LEU A 619 -6.78 -6.14 -28.24
CA LEU A 619 -6.01 -6.31 -29.47
C LEU A 619 -5.22 -7.61 -29.43
N LEU A 620 -4.59 -7.91 -28.30
CA LEU A 620 -3.81 -9.13 -28.10
C LEU A 620 -4.66 -10.42 -28.20
N ARG A 621 -5.96 -10.33 -27.88
CA ARG A 621 -6.91 -11.45 -27.99
C ARG A 621 -7.54 -11.59 -29.37
N GLY A 622 -7.26 -10.68 -30.30
CA GLY A 622 -7.87 -10.61 -31.61
C GLY A 622 -9.14 -9.74 -31.63
N TYR A 623 -8.99 -8.51 -32.10
CA TYR A 623 -10.05 -7.53 -32.17
C TYR A 623 -10.63 -7.41 -33.57
N ARG A 624 -11.98 -7.40 -33.70
CA ARG A 624 -12.72 -7.27 -34.98
C ARG A 624 -12.28 -8.24 -36.07
N GLY A 625 -11.97 -9.50 -35.70
CA GLY A 625 -11.60 -10.55 -36.67
C GLY A 625 -10.10 -10.59 -36.99
N ALA A 626 -9.25 -9.74 -36.41
CA ALA A 626 -7.82 -9.87 -36.48
C ALA A 626 -7.35 -11.13 -35.73
N LYS A 627 -6.25 -11.73 -36.16
CA LYS A 627 -5.64 -12.84 -35.44
C LYS A 627 -5.14 -12.37 -34.07
N PRO A 628 -5.24 -13.22 -33.03
CA PRO A 628 -4.63 -12.91 -31.73
C PRO A 628 -3.10 -12.92 -31.83
N ALA A 629 -2.43 -12.21 -30.92
CA ALA A 629 -0.99 -12.33 -30.73
C ALA A 629 -0.64 -13.65 -30.03
N ASP A 630 0.59 -14.12 -30.23
CA ASP A 630 1.13 -15.27 -29.51
C ASP A 630 1.42 -14.89 -28.06
N ARG A 631 0.51 -15.29 -27.18
CA ARG A 631 0.56 -14.95 -25.76
C ARG A 631 1.69 -15.67 -25.02
N GLU A 632 2.00 -16.90 -25.42
CA GLU A 632 3.10 -17.67 -24.82
C GLU A 632 4.45 -17.02 -25.17
N ALA A 633 4.62 -16.56 -26.41
CA ALA A 633 5.81 -15.83 -26.82
C ALA A 633 5.97 -14.50 -26.04
N ILE A 634 4.87 -13.77 -25.77
CA ILE A 634 4.92 -12.53 -24.97
C ILE A 634 5.35 -12.85 -23.53
N VAL A 635 4.75 -13.86 -22.89
CA VAL A 635 5.13 -14.30 -21.54
C VAL A 635 6.58 -14.74 -21.52
N GLY A 636 7.02 -15.53 -22.51
CA GLY A 636 8.40 -15.97 -22.66
C GLY A 636 9.39 -14.81 -22.76
N ALA A 637 9.05 -13.76 -23.51
CA ALA A 637 9.90 -12.57 -23.65
C ALA A 637 10.10 -11.86 -22.29
N VAL A 638 9.05 -11.71 -21.49
CA VAL A 638 9.17 -11.07 -20.16
C VAL A 638 9.97 -11.94 -19.19
N LEU A 639 9.78 -13.25 -19.22
CA LEU A 639 10.55 -14.16 -18.37
C LEU A 639 12.04 -14.15 -18.76
N ALA A 640 12.37 -14.05 -20.06
CA ALA A 640 13.75 -13.90 -20.54
C ALA A 640 14.39 -12.58 -20.01
N VAL A 641 13.63 -11.47 -20.03
CA VAL A 641 14.07 -10.20 -19.42
C VAL A 641 14.27 -10.37 -17.92
N GLN A 642 13.35 -11.02 -17.22
CA GLN A 642 13.50 -11.30 -15.80
C GLN A 642 14.74 -12.14 -15.48
N ASP A 643 15.03 -13.17 -16.27
CA ASP A 643 16.22 -14.01 -16.07
C ASP A 643 17.51 -13.21 -16.24
N TYR A 644 17.53 -12.30 -17.25
CA TYR A 644 18.63 -11.35 -17.40
C TYR A 644 18.77 -10.44 -16.18
N VAL A 645 17.66 -9.88 -15.66
CA VAL A 645 17.66 -9.01 -14.48
C VAL A 645 18.16 -9.77 -13.25
N ILE A 646 17.71 -11.01 -13.03
CA ILE A 646 18.15 -11.85 -11.90
C ILE A 646 19.66 -12.10 -11.96
N ALA A 647 20.17 -12.47 -13.15
CA ALA A 647 21.59 -12.74 -13.34
C ALA A 647 22.47 -11.49 -13.13
N ASN A 648 21.93 -10.30 -13.40
CA ASN A 648 22.66 -9.04 -13.32
C ASN A 648 22.20 -8.12 -12.16
N ALA A 649 21.39 -8.61 -11.21
CA ALA A 649 20.79 -7.80 -10.12
C ALA A 649 21.82 -7.01 -9.30
N HIS A 650 23.06 -7.50 -9.22
CA HIS A 650 24.14 -6.86 -8.50
C HIS A 650 24.63 -5.54 -9.12
N ARG A 651 24.37 -5.32 -10.42
CA ARG A 651 24.87 -4.16 -11.18
C ARG A 651 23.85 -3.52 -12.12
N LEU A 652 22.66 -4.10 -12.27
CA LEU A 652 21.65 -3.59 -13.20
C LEU A 652 20.99 -2.32 -12.65
N GLU A 653 20.88 -1.31 -13.50
CA GLU A 653 20.13 -0.08 -13.23
C GLU A 653 18.80 -0.07 -14.00
N GLU A 654 18.83 -0.44 -15.30
CA GLU A 654 17.67 -0.35 -16.17
C GLU A 654 17.72 -1.33 -17.33
N VAL A 655 16.55 -1.83 -17.73
CA VAL A 655 16.27 -2.49 -19.02
C VAL A 655 15.02 -1.87 -19.59
N GLU A 656 15.04 -1.47 -20.86
CA GLU A 656 13.85 -1.05 -21.59
C GLU A 656 13.79 -1.74 -22.96
N ILE A 657 12.64 -2.26 -23.30
CA ILE A 657 12.28 -2.80 -24.61
C ILE A 657 11.06 -2.02 -25.08
N ASN A 658 11.24 -1.21 -26.14
CA ASN A 658 10.16 -0.40 -26.69
C ASN A 658 10.40 -0.11 -28.18
N PRO A 659 9.70 -0.86 -29.09
CA PRO A 659 8.67 -1.85 -28.76
C PRO A 659 9.15 -3.31 -28.73
N LEU A 660 8.42 -4.15 -28.02
CA LEU A 660 8.29 -5.57 -28.29
C LEU A 660 7.15 -5.73 -29.30
N ILE A 661 7.46 -6.13 -30.53
CA ILE A 661 6.46 -6.37 -31.57
C ILE A 661 5.84 -7.76 -31.37
N CYS A 662 4.52 -7.77 -31.14
CA CYS A 662 3.74 -8.99 -30.94
C CYS A 662 3.02 -9.37 -32.23
N THR A 663 3.29 -10.55 -32.77
CA THR A 663 2.65 -11.11 -33.95
C THR A 663 1.85 -12.36 -33.58
N PRO A 664 1.11 -13.00 -34.52
CA PRO A 664 0.37 -14.23 -34.21
C PRO A 664 1.23 -15.45 -33.88
N ASP A 665 2.52 -15.38 -34.07
CA ASP A 665 3.45 -16.52 -33.96
C ASP A 665 4.74 -16.22 -33.21
N ARG A 666 5.02 -14.96 -32.84
CA ARG A 666 6.25 -14.55 -32.14
C ARG A 666 6.12 -13.21 -31.43
N ALA A 667 7.02 -12.95 -30.48
CA ALA A 667 7.18 -11.66 -29.79
C ALA A 667 8.66 -11.24 -29.88
N VAL A 668 8.95 -10.16 -30.61
CA VAL A 668 10.31 -9.77 -31.01
C VAL A 668 10.68 -8.40 -30.47
N ALA A 669 11.77 -8.29 -29.72
CA ALA A 669 12.30 -7.03 -29.20
C ALA A 669 13.09 -6.29 -30.31
N VAL A 670 12.45 -5.31 -30.92
CA VAL A 670 13.08 -4.57 -32.02
C VAL A 670 13.89 -3.37 -31.57
N ASP A 671 13.69 -2.88 -30.34
CA ASP A 671 14.61 -1.93 -29.69
C ASP A 671 14.85 -2.33 -28.24
N ALA A 672 16.07 -2.14 -27.77
CA ALA A 672 16.46 -2.48 -26.40
C ALA A 672 17.51 -1.51 -25.87
N LEU A 673 17.29 -1.04 -24.65
CA LEU A 673 18.22 -0.23 -23.86
C LEU A 673 18.54 -0.99 -22.58
N VAL A 674 19.81 -1.06 -22.23
CA VAL A 674 20.28 -1.65 -20.96
C VAL A 674 21.32 -0.72 -20.35
N THR A 675 21.11 -0.35 -19.09
CA THR A 675 22.06 0.42 -18.28
C THR A 675 22.53 -0.44 -17.11
N ILE A 676 23.85 -0.56 -16.96
CA ILE A 676 24.51 -1.31 -15.88
C ILE A 676 25.41 -0.39 -15.07
N GLY A 677 25.57 -0.65 -13.77
CA GLY A 677 26.56 -0.02 -12.92
C GLY A 677 27.90 -0.73 -13.04
N GLU A 678 28.95 -0.02 -13.38
CA GLU A 678 30.34 -0.53 -13.33
C GLU A 678 30.91 -0.32 -11.93
N PRO A 679 31.74 -1.26 -11.42
CA PRO A 679 32.42 -1.07 -10.14
C PRO A 679 33.26 0.21 -10.16
N THR A 680 33.13 1.05 -9.13
CA THR A 680 33.96 2.25 -8.92
C THR A 680 35.35 1.88 -8.48
#